data_0adc3b1ef6d7c7a857372a99f6197c7d
#
_entry.id   0adc3b1ef6d7c7a857372a99f6197c7d
#
_cell.length_a   1.000
_cell.length_b   1.000
_cell.length_c   1.000
_cell.angle_alpha   90.00
_cell.angle_beta   90.00
_cell.angle_gamma   90.00
#
_symmetry.space_group_name_H-M   'P 1'
#
loop_
_entity.id
_entity.type
_entity.pdbx_description
1 polymer ?
#
loop_
_entity_poly.entity_id
_entity_poly.type
_entity_poly.pdbx_seq_one_letter_code
_entity_poly.pdbx_strand_id
1 'polypeptide(L)'
;IVIHSAATVSFDSPLDSAVEVNLLGPTRVAQTLAALGNRAHLVSVSTCYVAGNRRGNAPEALVSSGPFKLDLDWRREVAAARRLRADTDAASRAPKQLERFRAEARRELGAAGVPALAAKTEQRRQRWCDSELVEAGRARAASLGWPDAYAYTKALGEIALMESKGEVPVSIVRPSIIESALAEPFPGWIRGFRMAEPVIISLAKGLLTQFPGVPEGTVDVIPVDLVVGAICAVAAAGPERAPAITQVASGSINPLRYRFLVEALREWFAAHPLYDDKGQPIVIKEWDYPTRGKVERQLERAETWLRRGEDVLHRLPLRGKQAAWSATIEDRKADVERAKSYVELYGSYAECEAIYSVSNLVDLWSTTSATDRAEFGFDPRAIDWSTYIADIHLPSIVQHARVRTTAETKGGPSRSERLRKSVLAPERHVAAFDLENTLIASNVVESYSWLATRHLSHRDRATFVMQMLREGPGLLALDRKDRGDFLRYFYRRYEDAPIAQLERDATEMLSNLILTKSFPAALRRVRAHRAAGHRTLLITGALDVAVAPLRPLFDDIVAAKLERRADGTFSGELTDVPPTGETRAQIIVDYCNTHGFDVEQAVAYADSTSDLPMLEVVGFPVAVNPETRLASLARKRGWLVEQWEPASGTPRPWLPIGPSPRRER
;
A
#
# COMPACT_ATOMS: atom_id res chain seq x y z
N ILE A 1 26.38 -30.81 11.92
CA ILE A 1 25.03 -30.35 12.32
C ILE A 1 24.55 -29.37 11.26
N VAL A 2 23.28 -29.51 10.85
CA VAL A 2 22.60 -28.58 9.96
C VAL A 2 21.32 -28.12 10.66
N ILE A 3 21.14 -26.79 10.84
CA ILE A 3 19.92 -26.22 11.39
C ILE A 3 19.14 -25.58 10.24
N HIS A 4 17.94 -26.07 9.98
CA HIS A 4 17.04 -25.54 8.96
C HIS A 4 15.88 -24.78 9.59
N SER A 5 15.96 -23.46 9.58
CA SER A 5 14.90 -22.56 10.08
C SER A 5 14.25 -21.71 8.99
N ALA A 6 14.67 -21.89 7.71
CA ALA A 6 14.11 -21.14 6.60
C ALA A 6 12.64 -21.51 6.36
N ALA A 7 11.77 -20.51 6.34
CA ALA A 7 10.34 -20.70 6.10
C ALA A 7 9.71 -19.41 5.56
N THR A 8 8.63 -19.54 4.80
CA THR A 8 7.68 -18.42 4.67
C THR A 8 6.73 -18.48 5.86
N VAL A 9 6.71 -17.42 6.64
CA VAL A 9 5.87 -17.27 7.84
C VAL A 9 4.67 -16.36 7.59
N SER A 10 4.44 -15.94 6.34
CA SER A 10 3.27 -15.15 5.96
C SER A 10 2.06 -16.06 5.83
N PHE A 11 1.01 -15.76 6.59
CA PHE A 11 -0.29 -16.45 6.49
C PHE A 11 -1.01 -16.15 5.15
N ASP A 12 -0.60 -15.06 4.46
CA ASP A 12 -1.09 -14.66 3.13
C ASP A 12 -0.13 -15.11 2.01
N SER A 13 0.68 -16.14 2.22
CA SER A 13 1.48 -16.72 1.15
C SER A 13 0.60 -17.48 0.18
N PRO A 14 0.76 -17.28 -1.15
CA PRO A 14 0.17 -18.16 -2.15
C PRO A 14 0.52 -19.63 -1.88
N LEU A 15 -0.46 -20.51 -2.04
CA LEU A 15 -0.31 -21.93 -1.66
C LEU A 15 0.91 -22.61 -2.29
N ASP A 16 1.15 -22.38 -3.58
CA ASP A 16 2.30 -22.91 -4.30
C ASP A 16 3.64 -22.45 -3.71
N SER A 17 3.74 -21.17 -3.35
CA SER A 17 4.92 -20.60 -2.70
C SER A 17 5.15 -21.20 -1.31
N ALA A 18 4.07 -21.34 -0.51
CA ALA A 18 4.14 -21.97 0.80
C ALA A 18 4.59 -23.45 0.70
N VAL A 19 4.09 -24.18 -0.29
CA VAL A 19 4.50 -25.58 -0.59
C VAL A 19 5.98 -25.65 -0.97
N GLU A 20 6.46 -24.81 -1.86
CA GLU A 20 7.87 -24.82 -2.29
C GLU A 20 8.84 -24.53 -1.15
N VAL A 21 8.49 -23.62 -0.24
CA VAL A 21 9.38 -23.20 0.86
C VAL A 21 9.21 -24.09 2.10
N ASN A 22 7.98 -24.23 2.61
CA ASN A 22 7.74 -24.87 3.91
C ASN A 22 7.71 -26.40 3.83
N LEU A 23 7.22 -26.95 2.71
CA LEU A 23 7.15 -28.41 2.52
C LEU A 23 8.43 -28.94 1.86
N LEU A 24 8.76 -28.40 0.67
CA LEU A 24 9.88 -28.92 -0.12
C LEU A 24 11.24 -28.41 0.36
N GLY A 25 11.32 -27.27 1.04
CA GLY A 25 12.57 -26.72 1.57
C GLY A 25 13.32 -27.72 2.46
N PRO A 26 12.80 -28.12 3.63
CA PRO A 26 13.44 -29.07 4.52
C PRO A 26 13.64 -30.43 3.86
N THR A 27 12.68 -30.87 3.03
CA THR A 27 12.75 -32.14 2.29
C THR A 27 13.97 -32.19 1.35
N ARG A 28 14.19 -31.10 0.57
CA ARG A 28 15.35 -31.01 -0.33
C ARG A 28 16.67 -30.95 0.41
N VAL A 29 16.73 -30.29 1.57
CA VAL A 29 17.95 -30.31 2.42
C VAL A 29 18.28 -31.74 2.85
N ALA A 30 17.31 -32.47 3.36
CA ALA A 30 17.52 -33.87 3.75
C ALA A 30 17.93 -34.79 2.57
N GLN A 31 17.26 -34.66 1.43
CA GLN A 31 17.59 -35.36 0.20
C GLN A 31 19.02 -35.07 -0.29
N THR A 32 19.45 -33.79 -0.21
CA THR A 32 20.80 -33.38 -0.58
C THR A 32 21.84 -34.02 0.37
N LEU A 33 21.61 -33.99 1.69
CA LEU A 33 22.47 -34.63 2.66
C LEU A 33 22.56 -36.15 2.42
N ALA A 34 21.44 -36.80 2.17
CA ALA A 34 21.39 -38.22 1.85
C ALA A 34 22.16 -38.57 0.56
N ALA A 35 21.99 -37.77 -0.52
CA ALA A 35 22.68 -37.97 -1.80
C ALA A 35 24.20 -37.79 -1.68
N LEU A 36 24.66 -36.93 -0.77
CA LEU A 36 26.06 -36.70 -0.46
C LEU A 36 26.65 -37.77 0.50
N GLY A 37 25.84 -38.72 0.95
CA GLY A 37 26.24 -39.70 1.98
C GLY A 37 26.56 -39.05 3.33
N ASN A 38 26.06 -37.83 3.57
CA ASN A 38 26.36 -37.04 4.76
C ASN A 38 25.33 -37.36 5.87
N ARG A 39 25.81 -37.81 7.02
CA ARG A 39 25.00 -38.13 8.20
C ARG A 39 24.99 -37.01 9.24
N ALA A 40 25.12 -35.76 8.81
CA ALA A 40 24.96 -34.59 9.70
C ALA A 40 23.57 -34.61 10.36
N HIS A 41 23.54 -34.34 11.65
CA HIS A 41 22.27 -34.17 12.37
C HIS A 41 21.51 -32.94 11.81
N LEU A 42 20.34 -33.17 11.24
CA LEU A 42 19.47 -32.14 10.73
C LEU A 42 18.43 -31.75 11.77
N VAL A 43 18.55 -30.53 12.32
CA VAL A 43 17.55 -29.92 13.22
C VAL A 43 16.63 -29.06 12.38
N SER A 44 15.38 -29.49 12.19
CA SER A 44 14.39 -28.80 11.37
C SER A 44 13.41 -28.03 12.24
N VAL A 45 13.30 -26.70 12.03
CA VAL A 45 12.35 -25.86 12.78
C VAL A 45 11.00 -25.89 12.08
N SER A 46 9.99 -26.36 12.81
CA SER A 46 8.59 -26.44 12.40
C SER A 46 7.71 -25.47 13.23
N THR A 47 6.56 -25.90 13.69
CA THR A 47 5.65 -25.14 14.56
C THR A 47 4.75 -26.07 15.37
N CYS A 48 4.33 -25.68 16.57
CA CYS A 48 3.30 -26.38 17.34
C CYS A 48 1.97 -26.48 16.57
N TYR A 49 1.70 -25.51 15.70
CA TYR A 49 0.43 -25.43 14.95
C TYR A 49 0.25 -26.49 13.87
N VAL A 50 1.23 -27.37 13.65
CA VAL A 50 1.06 -28.61 12.88
C VAL A 50 0.00 -29.53 13.50
N ALA A 51 -0.33 -29.34 14.79
CA ALA A 51 -1.44 -30.01 15.47
C ALA A 51 -2.82 -29.65 14.88
N GLY A 52 -2.96 -28.50 14.19
CA GLY A 52 -4.21 -28.04 13.59
C GLY A 52 -5.21 -27.46 14.59
N ASN A 53 -6.45 -27.23 14.14
CA ASN A 53 -7.56 -26.69 14.95
C ASN A 53 -8.13 -27.76 15.90
N ARG A 54 -7.34 -28.20 16.87
CA ARG A 54 -7.71 -29.27 17.78
C ARG A 54 -7.85 -28.78 19.20
N ARG A 55 -8.62 -29.55 20.00
CA ARG A 55 -8.85 -29.25 21.41
C ARG A 55 -8.10 -30.26 22.29
N GLY A 56 -7.58 -29.78 23.39
CA GLY A 56 -6.89 -30.62 24.37
C GLY A 56 -5.43 -30.85 24.07
N ASN A 57 -4.86 -31.90 24.63
CA ASN A 57 -3.42 -32.17 24.59
C ASN A 57 -2.92 -32.53 23.20
N ALA A 58 -1.91 -31.82 22.72
CA ALA A 58 -1.16 -32.06 21.50
C ALA A 58 0.22 -32.64 21.89
N PRO A 59 0.43 -33.96 21.74
CA PRO A 59 1.67 -34.62 22.19
C PRO A 59 2.84 -34.32 21.25
N GLU A 60 4.06 -34.54 21.75
CA GLU A 60 5.31 -34.50 20.99
C GLU A 60 5.47 -35.80 20.14
N ALA A 61 4.56 -35.94 19.17
CA ALA A 61 4.52 -37.09 18.26
C ALA A 61 4.62 -36.61 16.81
N LEU A 62 5.14 -37.50 15.93
CA LEU A 62 5.15 -37.20 14.49
C LEU A 62 3.72 -37.01 13.96
N VAL A 63 3.53 -36.07 13.03
CA VAL A 63 2.21 -35.83 12.42
C VAL A 63 1.66 -37.11 11.78
N SER A 64 2.53 -37.95 11.22
CA SER A 64 2.18 -39.21 10.61
C SER A 64 1.77 -40.31 11.59
N SER A 65 2.14 -40.22 12.88
CA SER A 65 1.88 -41.22 13.92
C SER A 65 1.06 -40.67 15.09
N GLY A 66 0.79 -39.40 15.14
CA GLY A 66 0.01 -38.75 16.21
C GLY A 66 -1.48 -39.11 16.18
N PRO A 67 -2.24 -38.78 17.25
CA PRO A 67 -3.68 -39.05 17.32
C PRO A 67 -4.49 -38.34 16.24
N PHE A 68 -3.87 -37.45 15.50
CA PHE A 68 -4.46 -36.58 14.49
C PHE A 68 -3.97 -36.91 13.08
N LYS A 69 -3.53 -38.18 12.88
CA LYS A 69 -3.06 -38.66 11.59
C LYS A 69 -4.10 -38.39 10.50
N LEU A 70 -3.65 -37.77 9.41
CA LEU A 70 -4.37 -37.69 8.15
C LEU A 70 -3.65 -38.54 7.12
N ASP A 71 -4.41 -39.34 6.35
CA ASP A 71 -3.89 -40.09 5.22
C ASP A 71 -3.79 -39.17 4.01
N LEU A 72 -2.67 -38.42 3.94
CA LEU A 72 -2.39 -37.42 2.89
C LEU A 72 -1.10 -37.79 2.16
N ASP A 73 -1.21 -37.90 0.86
CA ASP A 73 -0.04 -37.99 -0.03
C ASP A 73 0.46 -36.58 -0.35
N TRP A 74 1.52 -36.14 0.31
CA TRP A 74 2.12 -34.81 0.13
C TRP A 74 2.58 -34.58 -1.32
N ARG A 75 2.92 -35.63 -2.10
CA ARG A 75 3.31 -35.46 -3.51
C ARG A 75 2.14 -35.04 -4.36
N ARG A 76 0.94 -35.56 -4.07
CA ARG A 76 -0.30 -35.14 -4.72
C ARG A 76 -0.65 -33.70 -4.35
N GLU A 77 -0.46 -33.29 -3.10
CA GLU A 77 -0.68 -31.90 -2.67
C GLU A 77 0.28 -30.93 -3.37
N VAL A 78 1.57 -31.29 -3.51
CA VAL A 78 2.55 -30.51 -4.30
C VAL A 78 2.09 -30.37 -5.76
N ALA A 79 1.70 -31.48 -6.39
CA ALA A 79 1.25 -31.48 -7.78
C ALA A 79 -0.06 -30.67 -7.96
N ALA A 80 -0.97 -30.71 -6.97
CA ALA A 80 -2.21 -29.95 -6.97
C ALA A 80 -1.93 -28.43 -6.82
N ALA A 81 -1.03 -28.03 -5.92
CA ALA A 81 -0.67 -26.61 -5.75
C ALA A 81 -0.02 -26.02 -7.00
N ARG A 82 0.88 -26.77 -7.65
CA ARG A 82 1.51 -26.36 -8.92
C ARG A 82 0.51 -26.24 -10.07
N ARG A 83 -0.42 -27.19 -10.16
CA ARG A 83 -1.52 -27.13 -11.14
C ARG A 83 -2.40 -25.92 -10.90
N LEU A 84 -2.79 -25.70 -9.66
CA LEU A 84 -3.63 -24.55 -9.29
C LEU A 84 -2.98 -23.22 -9.68
N ARG A 85 -1.66 -23.04 -9.50
CA ARG A 85 -0.92 -21.87 -9.97
C ARG A 85 -1.05 -21.72 -11.49
N ALA A 86 -0.82 -22.79 -12.24
CA ALA A 86 -0.90 -22.76 -13.70
C ALA A 86 -2.32 -22.45 -14.20
N ASP A 87 -3.33 -23.07 -13.59
CA ASP A 87 -4.75 -22.87 -13.93
C ASP A 87 -5.20 -21.45 -13.60
N THR A 88 -4.80 -20.92 -12.43
CA THR A 88 -5.11 -19.55 -12.01
C THR A 88 -4.44 -18.52 -12.93
N ASP A 89 -3.16 -18.72 -13.29
CA ASP A 89 -2.48 -17.84 -14.24
C ASP A 89 -3.16 -17.86 -15.61
N ALA A 90 -3.53 -19.04 -16.13
CA ALA A 90 -4.28 -19.18 -17.38
C ALA A 90 -5.65 -18.50 -17.30
N ALA A 91 -6.41 -18.73 -16.22
CA ALA A 91 -7.72 -18.10 -16.00
C ALA A 91 -7.63 -16.57 -15.93
N SER A 92 -6.57 -16.04 -15.32
CA SER A 92 -6.33 -14.60 -15.21
C SER A 92 -6.14 -13.91 -16.56
N ARG A 93 -5.70 -14.67 -17.59
CA ARG A 93 -5.47 -14.18 -18.96
C ARG A 93 -6.70 -14.31 -19.85
N ALA A 94 -7.78 -14.88 -19.35
CA ALA A 94 -9.04 -14.95 -20.11
C ALA A 94 -9.52 -13.54 -20.49
N PRO A 95 -10.05 -13.31 -21.72
CA PRO A 95 -10.43 -11.98 -22.21
C PRO A 95 -11.33 -11.22 -21.24
N LYS A 96 -12.35 -11.88 -20.71
CA LYS A 96 -13.29 -11.27 -19.74
C LYS A 96 -12.61 -10.81 -18.45
N GLN A 97 -11.62 -11.56 -17.94
CA GLN A 97 -10.87 -11.18 -16.74
C GLN A 97 -9.91 -10.02 -17.02
N LEU A 98 -9.22 -10.03 -18.16
CA LEU A 98 -8.36 -8.93 -18.57
C LEU A 98 -9.16 -7.64 -18.77
N GLU A 99 -10.33 -7.70 -19.38
CA GLU A 99 -11.25 -6.55 -19.49
C GLU A 99 -11.67 -6.02 -18.12
N ARG A 100 -11.98 -6.91 -17.18
CA ARG A 100 -12.31 -6.54 -15.80
C ARG A 100 -11.14 -5.81 -15.14
N PHE A 101 -9.93 -6.38 -15.16
CA PHE A 101 -8.74 -5.76 -14.57
C PHE A 101 -8.44 -4.41 -15.23
N ARG A 102 -8.60 -4.32 -16.54
CA ARG A 102 -8.43 -3.07 -17.28
C ARG A 102 -9.49 -2.03 -16.90
N ALA A 103 -10.73 -2.44 -16.74
CA ALA A 103 -11.81 -1.55 -16.32
C ALA A 103 -11.57 -1.03 -14.89
N GLU A 104 -11.14 -1.88 -13.97
CA GLU A 104 -10.79 -1.51 -12.61
C GLU A 104 -9.57 -0.58 -12.56
N ALA A 105 -8.51 -0.88 -13.34
CA ALA A 105 -7.34 -0.02 -13.48
C ALA A 105 -7.72 1.37 -14.02
N ARG A 106 -8.59 1.41 -15.03
CA ARG A 106 -9.10 2.68 -15.60
C ARG A 106 -9.92 3.49 -14.59
N ARG A 107 -10.71 2.84 -13.73
CA ARG A 107 -11.43 3.55 -12.64
C ARG A 107 -10.48 4.22 -11.67
N GLU A 108 -9.36 3.59 -11.38
CA GLU A 108 -8.33 4.14 -10.46
C GLU A 108 -7.51 5.25 -11.13
N LEU A 109 -7.06 5.03 -12.35
CA LEU A 109 -6.10 5.91 -13.02
C LEU A 109 -6.75 7.05 -13.83
N GLY A 110 -8.04 6.94 -14.18
CA GLY A 110 -8.69 7.95 -15.03
C GLY A 110 -8.04 8.07 -16.40
N ALA A 111 -7.59 9.26 -16.78
CA ALA A 111 -7.00 9.60 -18.07
C ALA A 111 -5.45 9.48 -18.09
N ALA A 112 -4.88 8.65 -17.25
CA ALA A 112 -3.42 8.57 -17.04
C ALA A 112 -2.59 8.00 -18.20
N GLY A 113 -3.22 7.63 -19.34
CA GLY A 113 -2.49 7.11 -20.50
C GLY A 113 -2.37 5.58 -20.59
N VAL A 114 -1.94 5.09 -21.75
CA VAL A 114 -1.95 3.65 -22.08
C VAL A 114 -0.91 2.84 -21.32
N PRO A 115 0.37 3.26 -21.18
CA PRO A 115 1.38 2.50 -20.45
C PRO A 115 1.07 2.35 -18.96
N ALA A 116 0.63 3.42 -18.29
CA ALA A 116 0.22 3.38 -16.89
C ALA A 116 -0.98 2.44 -16.70
N LEU A 117 -1.94 2.46 -17.63
CA LEU A 117 -3.08 1.55 -17.61
C LEU A 117 -2.65 0.09 -17.80
N ALA A 118 -1.70 -0.19 -18.70
CA ALA A 118 -1.19 -1.53 -18.94
C ALA A 118 -0.47 -2.09 -17.71
N ALA A 119 0.47 -1.31 -17.13
CA ALA A 119 1.19 -1.69 -15.92
C ALA A 119 0.24 -1.93 -14.74
N LYS A 120 -0.76 -1.07 -14.55
CA LYS A 120 -1.75 -1.22 -13.48
C LYS A 120 -2.66 -2.43 -13.70
N THR A 121 -3.02 -2.72 -14.95
CA THR A 121 -3.81 -3.91 -15.31
C THR A 121 -3.03 -5.18 -14.95
N GLU A 122 -1.74 -5.26 -15.29
CA GLU A 122 -0.88 -6.38 -14.95
C GLU A 122 -0.70 -6.52 -13.43
N GLN A 123 -0.48 -5.41 -12.71
CA GLN A 123 -0.41 -5.43 -11.25
C GLN A 123 -1.70 -5.98 -10.60
N ARG A 124 -2.88 -5.61 -11.14
CA ARG A 124 -4.16 -6.15 -10.67
C ARG A 124 -4.32 -7.62 -10.99
N ARG A 125 -3.89 -8.05 -12.19
CA ARG A 125 -3.88 -9.46 -12.58
C ARG A 125 -3.06 -10.28 -11.60
N GLN A 126 -1.82 -9.86 -11.31
CA GLN A 126 -0.93 -10.56 -10.39
C GLN A 126 -1.53 -10.62 -8.97
N ARG A 127 -2.04 -9.51 -8.46
CA ARG A 127 -2.70 -9.48 -7.14
C ARG A 127 -3.91 -10.41 -7.08
N TRP A 128 -4.69 -10.48 -8.14
CA TRP A 128 -5.82 -11.42 -8.21
C TRP A 128 -5.33 -12.86 -8.17
N CYS A 129 -4.30 -13.22 -8.94
CA CYS A 129 -3.73 -14.56 -8.90
C CYS A 129 -3.23 -14.93 -7.50
N ASP A 130 -2.51 -14.03 -6.85
CA ASP A 130 -2.01 -14.28 -5.49
C ASP A 130 -3.16 -14.40 -4.49
N SER A 131 -4.19 -13.57 -4.59
CA SER A 131 -5.39 -13.65 -3.75
C SER A 131 -6.15 -14.98 -3.91
N GLU A 132 -6.35 -15.45 -5.15
CA GLU A 132 -7.01 -16.75 -5.43
C GLU A 132 -6.20 -17.92 -4.83
N LEU A 133 -4.88 -17.87 -4.92
CA LEU A 133 -4.01 -18.92 -4.38
C LEU A 133 -3.92 -18.88 -2.85
N VAL A 134 -3.97 -17.71 -2.24
CA VAL A 134 -4.09 -17.55 -0.79
C VAL A 134 -5.41 -18.12 -0.30
N GLU A 135 -6.51 -17.78 -0.96
CA GLU A 135 -7.86 -18.24 -0.57
C GLU A 135 -8.00 -19.76 -0.76
N ALA A 136 -7.50 -20.30 -1.88
CA ALA A 136 -7.47 -21.74 -2.10
C ALA A 136 -6.61 -22.45 -1.06
N GLY A 137 -5.48 -21.88 -0.64
CA GLY A 137 -4.63 -22.39 0.43
C GLY A 137 -5.35 -22.42 1.78
N ARG A 138 -6.07 -21.38 2.13
CA ARG A 138 -6.93 -21.32 3.33
C ARG A 138 -8.03 -22.38 3.28
N ALA A 139 -8.76 -22.43 2.18
CA ALA A 139 -9.85 -23.38 2.01
C ALA A 139 -9.36 -24.83 2.11
N ARG A 140 -8.22 -25.13 1.49
CA ARG A 140 -7.60 -26.46 1.57
C ARG A 140 -7.18 -26.79 3.00
N ALA A 141 -6.46 -25.89 3.67
CA ALA A 141 -6.04 -26.06 5.05
C ALA A 141 -7.25 -26.28 5.98
N ALA A 142 -8.27 -25.42 5.86
CA ALA A 142 -9.48 -25.50 6.67
C ALA A 142 -10.23 -26.82 6.47
N SER A 143 -10.32 -27.32 5.22
CA SER A 143 -10.98 -28.59 4.90
C SER A 143 -10.29 -29.80 5.54
N LEU A 144 -9.03 -29.66 5.95
CA LEU A 144 -8.21 -30.68 6.56
C LEU A 144 -7.97 -30.46 8.06
N GLY A 145 -8.48 -29.34 8.60
CA GLY A 145 -8.42 -29.02 10.02
C GLY A 145 -7.22 -28.19 10.45
N TRP A 146 -6.58 -27.46 9.53
CA TRP A 146 -5.55 -26.46 9.85
C TRP A 146 -6.10 -25.04 9.72
N PRO A 147 -5.56 -24.09 10.52
CA PRO A 147 -6.05 -22.69 10.48
C PRO A 147 -5.72 -21.96 9.18
N ASP A 148 -4.59 -22.31 8.54
CA ASP A 148 -4.06 -21.63 7.36
C ASP A 148 -3.07 -22.50 6.56
N ALA A 149 -2.62 -21.98 5.41
CA ALA A 149 -1.67 -22.63 4.53
C ALA A 149 -0.28 -22.79 5.18
N TYR A 150 0.11 -21.92 6.12
CA TYR A 150 1.39 -22.02 6.82
C TYR A 150 1.43 -23.28 7.68
N ALA A 151 0.50 -23.44 8.62
CA ALA A 151 0.41 -24.60 9.50
C ALA A 151 0.25 -25.91 8.70
N TYR A 152 -0.59 -25.89 7.67
CA TYR A 152 -0.81 -27.01 6.77
C TYR A 152 0.46 -27.43 6.02
N THR A 153 1.16 -26.49 5.38
CA THR A 153 2.38 -26.81 4.61
C THR A 153 3.55 -27.21 5.50
N LYS A 154 3.63 -26.70 6.74
CA LYS A 154 4.57 -27.17 7.76
C LYS A 154 4.28 -28.61 8.18
N ALA A 155 3.00 -28.95 8.41
CA ALA A 155 2.61 -30.32 8.76
C ALA A 155 2.98 -31.31 7.66
N LEU A 156 2.65 -31.01 6.39
CA LEU A 156 3.07 -31.83 5.26
C LEU A 156 4.58 -31.87 5.08
N GLY A 157 5.28 -30.76 5.40
CA GLY A 157 6.74 -30.68 5.36
C GLY A 157 7.40 -31.64 6.32
N GLU A 158 6.86 -31.83 7.53
CA GLU A 158 7.35 -32.85 8.46
C GLU A 158 7.17 -34.27 7.92
N ILE A 159 5.99 -34.57 7.34
CA ILE A 159 5.74 -35.90 6.73
C ILE A 159 6.71 -36.16 5.58
N ALA A 160 6.83 -35.21 4.66
CA ALA A 160 7.71 -35.30 3.49
C ALA A 160 9.19 -35.43 3.88
N LEU A 161 9.62 -34.65 4.90
CA LEU A 161 10.96 -34.71 5.45
C LEU A 161 11.27 -36.10 6.01
N MET A 162 10.37 -36.62 6.86
CA MET A 162 10.58 -37.94 7.51
C MET A 162 10.55 -39.09 6.53
N GLU A 163 9.74 -39.03 5.47
CA GLU A 163 9.73 -40.05 4.40
C GLU A 163 10.97 -39.97 3.49
N SER A 164 11.55 -38.78 3.33
CA SER A 164 12.62 -38.54 2.33
C SER A 164 14.03 -38.49 2.93
N LYS A 165 14.17 -38.49 4.25
CA LYS A 165 15.47 -38.29 4.94
C LYS A 165 16.49 -39.39 4.74
N GLY A 166 16.06 -40.59 4.33
CA GLY A 166 16.94 -41.76 4.28
C GLY A 166 17.63 -42.04 5.63
N GLU A 167 18.96 -42.17 5.64
CA GLU A 167 19.79 -42.38 6.81
C GLU A 167 20.16 -41.08 7.58
N VAL A 168 19.71 -39.90 7.12
CA VAL A 168 20.00 -38.64 7.78
C VAL A 168 19.26 -38.58 9.12
N PRO A 169 19.96 -38.38 10.25
CA PRO A 169 19.30 -38.19 11.53
C PRO A 169 18.61 -36.83 11.60
N VAL A 170 17.34 -36.84 12.00
CA VAL A 170 16.49 -35.63 12.01
C VAL A 170 15.86 -35.47 13.38
N SER A 171 15.94 -34.24 13.93
CA SER A 171 15.14 -33.75 15.05
C SER A 171 14.29 -32.58 14.60
N ILE A 172 13.04 -32.51 15.05
CA ILE A 172 12.09 -31.45 14.71
C ILE A 172 11.83 -30.62 15.97
N VAL A 173 12.04 -29.30 15.86
CA VAL A 173 11.73 -28.32 16.91
C VAL A 173 10.48 -27.55 16.51
N ARG A 174 9.45 -27.55 17.37
CA ARG A 174 8.14 -26.92 17.12
C ARG A 174 7.90 -25.77 18.11
N PRO A 175 8.24 -24.53 17.78
CA PRO A 175 7.85 -23.38 18.62
C PRO A 175 6.35 -23.11 18.56
N SER A 176 5.78 -22.55 19.64
CA SER A 176 4.50 -21.86 19.64
C SER A 176 4.63 -20.45 19.03
N ILE A 177 3.77 -19.48 19.37
CA ILE A 177 3.90 -18.09 18.88
C ILE A 177 5.16 -17.48 19.47
N ILE A 178 6.10 -17.10 18.59
CA ILE A 178 7.37 -16.51 19.00
C ILE A 178 7.19 -15.01 19.16
N GLU A 179 7.54 -14.50 20.36
CA GLU A 179 7.48 -13.08 20.72
C GLU A 179 8.88 -12.53 21.09
N SER A 180 8.95 -11.30 21.58
CA SER A 180 10.22 -10.64 21.92
C SER A 180 11.05 -11.43 22.94
N ALA A 181 12.35 -11.25 22.93
CA ALA A 181 13.28 -11.91 23.81
C ALA A 181 13.00 -11.58 25.28
N LEU A 182 13.11 -12.60 26.14
CA LEU A 182 13.04 -12.42 27.60
C LEU A 182 14.31 -11.75 28.14
N ALA A 183 15.47 -12.17 27.65
CA ALA A 183 16.79 -11.73 28.12
C ALA A 183 17.77 -11.43 26.98
N GLU A 184 17.95 -12.36 26.01
CA GLU A 184 19.04 -12.32 25.03
C GLU A 184 18.56 -12.01 23.59
N PRO A 185 19.28 -11.16 22.82
CA PRO A 185 20.54 -10.44 23.15
C PRO A 185 20.35 -9.26 24.10
N PHE A 186 19.15 -8.84 24.31
CA PHE A 186 18.68 -7.89 25.33
C PHE A 186 17.15 -8.02 25.51
N PRO A 187 16.61 -7.74 26.69
CA PRO A 187 15.18 -7.84 26.95
C PRO A 187 14.35 -7.04 25.94
N GLY A 188 13.33 -7.66 25.37
CA GLY A 188 12.44 -7.04 24.38
C GLY A 188 12.97 -7.03 22.95
N TRP A 189 14.13 -7.64 22.66
CA TRP A 189 14.60 -7.74 21.28
C TRP A 189 13.58 -8.48 20.40
N ILE A 190 13.24 -7.85 19.28
CA ILE A 190 12.33 -8.42 18.27
C ILE A 190 12.71 -7.91 16.87
N ARG A 191 12.57 -8.75 15.86
CA ARG A 191 12.82 -8.38 14.46
C ARG A 191 11.55 -8.47 13.62
N GLY A 192 10.90 -7.30 13.49
CA GLY A 192 9.65 -7.16 12.72
C GLY A 192 8.40 -7.44 13.56
N PHE A 193 7.26 -6.95 13.08
CA PHE A 193 5.94 -7.17 13.68
C PHE A 193 5.15 -8.13 12.80
N ARG A 194 4.82 -9.31 13.32
CA ARG A 194 4.21 -10.38 12.49
C ARG A 194 3.06 -11.12 13.13
N MET A 195 2.93 -11.08 14.47
CA MET A 195 1.92 -11.85 15.18
C MET A 195 0.99 -10.94 16.00
N ALA A 196 1.17 -10.85 17.32
CA ALA A 196 0.28 -10.10 18.20
C ALA A 196 0.51 -8.59 18.12
N GLU A 197 1.71 -8.13 17.78
CA GLU A 197 2.11 -6.72 17.87
C GLU A 197 1.25 -5.78 17.01
N PRO A 198 0.89 -6.12 15.74
CA PRO A 198 -0.03 -5.29 14.96
C PRO A 198 -1.42 -5.16 15.60
N VAL A 199 -1.91 -6.22 16.26
CA VAL A 199 -3.20 -6.23 16.97
C VAL A 199 -3.10 -5.36 18.20
N ILE A 200 -2.04 -5.51 18.98
CA ILE A 200 -1.77 -4.72 20.21
C ILE A 200 -1.68 -3.22 19.87
N ILE A 201 -0.92 -2.85 18.84
CA ILE A 201 -0.80 -1.45 18.42
C ILE A 201 -2.13 -0.90 17.87
N SER A 202 -2.92 -1.71 17.19
CA SER A 202 -4.23 -1.29 16.69
C SER A 202 -5.23 -1.07 17.84
N LEU A 203 -5.17 -1.90 18.90
CA LEU A 203 -5.88 -1.68 20.15
C LEU A 203 -5.45 -0.35 20.80
N ALA A 204 -4.15 -0.15 20.98
CA ALA A 204 -3.60 1.03 21.60
C ALA A 204 -3.92 2.33 20.85
N LYS A 205 -4.09 2.26 19.53
CA LYS A 205 -4.56 3.38 18.69
C LYS A 205 -6.09 3.55 18.68
N GLY A 206 -6.83 2.73 19.40
CA GLY A 206 -8.30 2.77 19.40
C GLY A 206 -8.95 2.32 18.09
N LEU A 207 -8.20 1.69 17.19
CA LEU A 207 -8.69 1.18 15.91
C LEU A 207 -9.42 -0.16 16.07
N LEU A 208 -8.97 -0.98 17.05
CA LEU A 208 -9.64 -2.21 17.45
C LEU A 208 -10.21 -2.02 18.87
N THR A 209 -11.50 -2.29 19.02
CA THR A 209 -12.19 -2.26 20.32
C THR A 209 -12.65 -3.65 20.75
N GLN A 210 -12.48 -4.63 19.90
CA GLN A 210 -12.86 -6.02 20.12
C GLN A 210 -12.01 -6.94 19.23
N PHE A 211 -11.71 -8.11 19.72
CA PHE A 211 -11.03 -9.16 18.96
C PHE A 211 -11.56 -10.52 19.42
N PRO A 212 -11.79 -11.49 18.52
CA PRO A 212 -12.29 -12.81 18.92
C PRO A 212 -11.29 -13.52 19.81
N GLY A 213 -11.80 -14.27 20.78
CA GLY A 213 -10.98 -15.08 21.68
C GLY A 213 -11.81 -15.64 22.82
N VAL A 214 -11.30 -16.68 23.45
CA VAL A 214 -11.88 -17.34 24.63
C VAL A 214 -11.22 -16.74 25.87
N PRO A 215 -11.92 -16.01 26.75
CA PRO A 215 -11.30 -15.33 27.89
C PRO A 215 -10.48 -16.25 28.81
N GLU A 216 -10.95 -17.47 29.02
CA GLU A 216 -10.30 -18.53 29.80
C GLU A 216 -9.28 -19.35 29.00
N GLY A 217 -9.23 -19.15 27.68
CA GLY A 217 -8.29 -19.83 26.77
C GLY A 217 -6.84 -19.44 27.07
N THR A 218 -5.94 -20.29 26.61
CA THR A 218 -4.50 -20.06 26.67
C THR A 218 -4.00 -19.51 25.36
N VAL A 219 -3.33 -18.37 25.40
CA VAL A 219 -2.53 -17.87 24.27
C VAL A 219 -1.13 -18.41 24.45
N ASP A 220 -0.75 -19.37 23.63
CA ASP A 220 0.55 -20.02 23.77
C ASP A 220 1.63 -19.23 23.04
N VAL A 221 2.37 -18.44 23.81
CA VAL A 221 3.48 -17.60 23.34
C VAL A 221 4.78 -18.01 24.00
N ILE A 222 5.89 -17.79 23.35
CA ILE A 222 7.22 -18.12 23.85
C ILE A 222 8.24 -17.06 23.41
N PRO A 223 9.10 -16.54 24.32
CA PRO A 223 10.19 -15.66 23.95
C PRO A 223 11.18 -16.29 22.98
N VAL A 224 11.68 -15.50 22.02
CA VAL A 224 12.54 -15.97 20.93
C VAL A 224 13.85 -16.56 21.42
N ASP A 225 14.43 -16.03 22.47
CA ASP A 225 15.66 -16.54 23.08
C ASP A 225 15.50 -17.95 23.67
N LEU A 226 14.35 -18.25 24.27
CA LEU A 226 14.04 -19.61 24.73
C LEU A 226 13.95 -20.58 23.56
N VAL A 227 13.40 -20.15 22.44
CA VAL A 227 13.36 -20.96 21.20
C VAL A 227 14.75 -21.23 20.67
N VAL A 228 15.62 -20.20 20.62
CA VAL A 228 17.01 -20.36 20.20
C VAL A 228 17.76 -21.27 21.14
N GLY A 229 17.62 -21.11 22.45
CA GLY A 229 18.22 -21.99 23.47
C GLY A 229 17.81 -23.45 23.27
N ALA A 230 16.53 -23.72 23.04
CA ALA A 230 16.02 -25.06 22.77
C ALA A 230 16.60 -25.68 21.47
N ILE A 231 16.69 -24.88 20.38
CA ILE A 231 17.29 -25.33 19.12
C ILE A 231 18.77 -25.69 19.33
N CYS A 232 19.52 -24.85 20.04
CA CYS A 232 20.92 -25.09 20.37
C CYS A 232 21.10 -26.35 21.24
N ALA A 233 20.22 -26.53 22.24
CA ALA A 233 20.25 -27.71 23.12
C ALA A 233 19.95 -29.01 22.37
N VAL A 234 18.96 -29.04 21.45
CA VAL A 234 18.66 -30.18 20.58
C VAL A 234 19.85 -30.46 19.67
N ALA A 235 20.46 -29.46 19.08
CA ALA A 235 21.63 -29.61 18.22
C ALA A 235 22.84 -30.16 19.00
N ALA A 236 23.12 -29.64 20.19
CA ALA A 236 24.21 -30.04 21.05
C ALA A 236 24.03 -31.46 21.63
N ALA A 237 22.81 -31.89 21.92
CA ALA A 237 22.53 -33.27 22.38
C ALA A 237 22.91 -34.30 21.32
N GLY A 238 22.91 -33.93 20.04
CA GLY A 238 23.27 -34.80 18.93
C GLY A 238 22.21 -35.86 18.60
N PRO A 239 22.37 -36.60 17.50
CA PRO A 239 21.33 -37.44 16.94
C PRO A 239 20.90 -38.62 17.81
N GLU A 240 21.77 -39.05 18.73
CA GLU A 240 21.50 -40.23 19.58
C GLU A 240 20.70 -39.86 20.84
N ARG A 241 20.84 -38.66 21.34
CA ARG A 241 20.22 -38.18 22.59
C ARG A 241 19.13 -37.17 22.39
N ALA A 242 19.14 -36.46 21.26
CA ALA A 242 18.13 -35.46 20.97
C ALA A 242 16.76 -36.13 20.77
N PRO A 243 15.68 -35.59 21.32
CA PRO A 243 14.34 -36.07 21.00
C PRO A 243 14.03 -35.92 19.49
N ALA A 244 13.25 -36.86 18.96
CA ALA A 244 12.78 -36.74 17.57
C ALA A 244 11.92 -35.48 17.34
N ILE A 245 11.13 -35.13 18.36
CA ILE A 245 10.29 -33.91 18.35
C ILE A 245 10.44 -33.20 19.70
N THR A 246 10.64 -31.91 19.64
CA THR A 246 10.66 -31.03 20.82
C THR A 246 9.71 -29.88 20.60
N GLN A 247 8.64 -29.78 21.38
CA GLN A 247 7.75 -28.62 21.39
C GLN A 247 8.30 -27.54 22.34
N VAL A 248 8.36 -26.29 21.86
CA VAL A 248 8.84 -25.15 22.65
C VAL A 248 7.66 -24.20 22.85
N ALA A 249 6.95 -24.40 23.94
CA ALA A 249 5.67 -23.79 24.24
C ALA A 249 5.51 -23.55 25.74
N SER A 250 4.67 -22.62 26.14
CA SER A 250 4.45 -22.30 27.56
C SER A 250 3.15 -22.88 28.10
N GLY A 251 2.15 -23.07 27.26
CA GLY A 251 0.76 -23.25 27.65
C GLY A 251 0.44 -24.42 28.54
N SER A 252 1.23 -25.50 28.52
CA SER A 252 1.01 -26.68 29.36
C SER A 252 1.59 -26.56 30.78
N ILE A 253 2.63 -25.75 30.96
CA ILE A 253 3.35 -25.66 32.25
C ILE A 253 3.37 -24.27 32.86
N ASN A 254 3.18 -23.22 32.04
CA ASN A 254 3.10 -21.82 32.46
C ASN A 254 2.11 -21.04 31.54
N PRO A 255 0.79 -21.27 31.65
CA PRO A 255 -0.20 -20.75 30.73
C PRO A 255 -0.43 -19.25 30.85
N LEU A 256 -0.31 -18.52 29.71
CA LEU A 256 -0.78 -17.15 29.59
C LEU A 256 -2.27 -17.16 29.20
N ARG A 257 -3.15 -16.67 30.11
CA ARG A 257 -4.58 -16.60 29.84
C ARG A 257 -4.93 -15.37 29.00
N TYR A 258 -5.84 -15.53 28.04
CA TYR A 258 -6.24 -14.44 27.14
C TYR A 258 -6.79 -13.23 27.90
N ARG A 259 -7.65 -13.47 28.91
CA ARG A 259 -8.17 -12.40 29.80
C ARG A 259 -7.03 -11.64 30.49
N PHE A 260 -6.07 -12.34 31.07
CA PHE A 260 -4.93 -11.72 31.76
C PHE A 260 -4.12 -10.85 30.79
N LEU A 261 -3.84 -11.34 29.55
CA LEU A 261 -3.15 -10.57 28.52
C LEU A 261 -3.90 -9.27 28.20
N VAL A 262 -5.22 -9.34 27.97
CA VAL A 262 -6.04 -8.16 27.64
C VAL A 262 -6.08 -7.16 28.80
N GLU A 263 -6.21 -7.62 30.03
CA GLU A 263 -6.19 -6.77 31.25
C GLU A 263 -4.83 -6.08 31.39
N ALA A 264 -3.74 -6.80 31.28
CA ALA A 264 -2.38 -6.25 31.32
C ALA A 264 -2.13 -5.20 30.23
N LEU A 265 -2.60 -5.43 29.00
CA LEU A 265 -2.55 -4.45 27.91
C LEU A 265 -3.31 -3.17 28.26
N ARG A 266 -4.52 -3.29 28.77
CA ARG A 266 -5.36 -2.14 29.12
C ARG A 266 -4.74 -1.32 30.25
N GLU A 267 -4.28 -1.97 31.31
CA GLU A 267 -3.63 -1.31 32.46
C GLU A 267 -2.36 -0.59 32.01
N TRP A 268 -1.54 -1.25 31.22
CA TRP A 268 -0.29 -0.66 30.73
C TRP A 268 -0.53 0.58 29.86
N PHE A 269 -1.43 0.52 28.88
CA PHE A 269 -1.73 1.66 28.02
C PHE A 269 -2.57 2.75 28.73
N ALA A 270 -3.27 2.44 29.80
CA ALA A 270 -3.87 3.47 30.65
C ALA A 270 -2.80 4.30 31.36
N ALA A 271 -1.71 3.66 31.82
CA ALA A 271 -0.56 4.33 32.43
C ALA A 271 0.38 4.97 31.37
N HIS A 272 0.47 4.40 30.16
CA HIS A 272 1.35 4.81 29.08
C HIS A 272 0.54 5.08 27.78
N PRO A 273 -0.32 6.11 27.75
CA PRO A 273 -1.20 6.34 26.62
C PRO A 273 -0.43 6.69 25.35
N LEU A 274 -0.91 6.21 24.20
CA LEU A 274 -0.51 6.75 22.91
C LEU A 274 -1.25 8.05 22.64
N TYR A 275 -0.67 8.90 21.81
CA TYR A 275 -1.23 10.22 21.49
C TYR A 275 -1.61 10.30 20.01
N ASP A 276 -2.74 10.93 19.73
CA ASP A 276 -3.19 11.21 18.35
C ASP A 276 -2.38 12.35 17.72
N ASP A 277 -2.73 12.70 16.47
CA ASP A 277 -2.04 13.76 15.72
C ASP A 277 -2.26 15.17 16.31
N LYS A 278 -3.25 15.31 17.21
CA LYS A 278 -3.54 16.56 17.90
C LYS A 278 -2.89 16.63 19.29
N GLY A 279 -2.14 15.60 19.68
CA GLY A 279 -1.51 15.49 20.99
C GLY A 279 -2.48 15.13 22.11
N GLN A 280 -3.67 14.57 21.79
CA GLN A 280 -4.62 14.07 22.78
C GLN A 280 -4.33 12.61 23.10
N PRO A 281 -4.41 12.19 24.37
CA PRO A 281 -4.22 10.80 24.74
C PRO A 281 -5.36 9.95 24.17
N ILE A 282 -5.00 8.80 23.59
CA ILE A 282 -5.96 7.83 23.08
C ILE A 282 -6.45 6.98 24.23
N VAL A 283 -7.74 7.06 24.54
CA VAL A 283 -8.38 6.25 25.57
C VAL A 283 -8.80 4.91 25.01
N ILE A 284 -8.28 3.83 25.58
CA ILE A 284 -8.67 2.47 25.20
C ILE A 284 -10.04 2.17 25.84
N LYS A 285 -11.00 1.81 25.02
CA LYS A 285 -12.35 1.42 25.45
C LYS A 285 -12.33 0.05 26.13
N GLU A 286 -13.42 -0.27 26.83
CA GLU A 286 -13.62 -1.62 27.34
C GLU A 286 -13.55 -2.64 26.20
N TRP A 287 -12.88 -3.76 26.48
CA TRP A 287 -12.68 -4.84 25.53
C TRP A 287 -13.85 -5.80 25.57
N ASP A 288 -14.41 -6.05 24.42
CA ASP A 288 -15.49 -7.03 24.25
C ASP A 288 -14.91 -8.33 23.67
N TYR A 289 -15.44 -9.47 24.10
CA TYR A 289 -15.03 -10.81 23.62
C TYR A 289 -16.10 -11.39 22.70
N PRO A 290 -16.32 -10.84 21.52
CA PRO A 290 -17.31 -11.33 20.59
C PRO A 290 -16.84 -12.62 19.92
N THR A 291 -17.82 -13.41 19.46
CA THR A 291 -17.49 -14.52 18.56
C THR A 291 -16.94 -14.00 17.22
N ARG A 292 -16.01 -14.74 16.62
CA ARG A 292 -15.39 -14.41 15.32
C ARG A 292 -16.43 -14.04 14.25
N GLY A 293 -17.46 -14.83 14.08
CA GLY A 293 -18.50 -14.56 13.07
C GLY A 293 -19.33 -13.30 13.34
N LYS A 294 -19.39 -12.78 14.59
CA LYS A 294 -20.01 -11.48 14.89
C LYS A 294 -19.11 -10.34 14.39
N VAL A 295 -17.82 -10.42 14.65
CA VAL A 295 -16.85 -9.42 14.21
C VAL A 295 -16.77 -9.36 12.69
N GLU A 296 -16.64 -10.52 12.03
CA GLU A 296 -16.59 -10.61 10.56
C GLU A 296 -17.79 -9.92 9.91
N ARG A 297 -19.02 -10.22 10.37
CA ARG A 297 -20.24 -9.56 9.85
C ARG A 297 -20.27 -8.05 10.09
N GLN A 298 -19.72 -7.57 11.19
CA GLN A 298 -19.66 -6.12 11.47
C GLN A 298 -18.67 -5.44 10.51
N LEU A 299 -17.50 -6.02 10.30
CA LEU A 299 -16.49 -5.51 9.39
C LEU A 299 -16.95 -5.52 7.92
N GLU A 300 -17.62 -6.58 7.46
CA GLU A 300 -18.21 -6.66 6.12
C GLU A 300 -19.27 -5.56 5.88
N ARG A 301 -20.12 -5.28 6.88
CA ARG A 301 -21.09 -4.18 6.80
C ARG A 301 -20.39 -2.83 6.71
N ALA A 302 -19.37 -2.59 7.54
CA ALA A 302 -18.59 -1.35 7.52
C ALA A 302 -17.89 -1.16 6.17
N GLU A 303 -17.25 -2.20 5.63
CA GLU A 303 -16.63 -2.20 4.30
C GLU A 303 -17.64 -1.85 3.20
N THR A 304 -18.80 -2.47 3.23
CA THR A 304 -19.87 -2.23 2.22
C THR A 304 -20.35 -0.77 2.25
N TRP A 305 -20.54 -0.19 3.43
CA TRP A 305 -20.93 1.20 3.58
C TRP A 305 -19.85 2.17 3.10
N LEU A 306 -18.60 1.93 3.46
CA LEU A 306 -17.45 2.78 3.05
C LEU A 306 -17.25 2.71 1.54
N ARG A 307 -17.35 1.53 0.92
CA ARG A 307 -17.26 1.36 -0.53
C ARG A 307 -18.35 2.13 -1.28
N ARG A 308 -19.61 2.07 -0.80
CA ARG A 308 -20.71 2.87 -1.38
C ARG A 308 -20.45 4.37 -1.26
N GLY A 309 -19.94 4.83 -0.12
CA GLY A 309 -19.55 6.23 0.08
C GLY A 309 -18.45 6.68 -0.89
N GLU A 310 -17.43 5.86 -1.09
CA GLU A 310 -16.35 6.09 -2.05
C GLU A 310 -16.86 6.18 -3.49
N ASP A 311 -17.72 5.23 -3.91
CA ASP A 311 -18.32 5.22 -5.25
C ASP A 311 -19.14 6.50 -5.54
N VAL A 312 -19.84 7.03 -4.55
CA VAL A 312 -20.58 8.30 -4.67
C VAL A 312 -19.62 9.47 -4.81
N LEU A 313 -18.59 9.55 -3.97
CA LEU A 313 -17.62 10.64 -4.03
C LEU A 313 -16.81 10.65 -5.34
N HIS A 314 -16.44 9.48 -5.87
CA HIS A 314 -15.73 9.38 -7.16
C HIS A 314 -16.56 9.83 -8.38
N ARG A 315 -17.89 9.88 -8.25
CA ARG A 315 -18.78 10.38 -9.31
C ARG A 315 -18.93 11.90 -9.28
N LEU A 316 -18.58 12.54 -8.15
CA LEU A 316 -18.69 13.98 -7.99
C LEU A 316 -17.37 14.66 -8.43
N PRO A 317 -17.42 15.80 -9.13
CA PRO A 317 -16.24 16.53 -9.55
C PRO A 317 -15.66 17.37 -8.39
N LEU A 318 -15.30 16.70 -7.29
CA LEU A 318 -14.77 17.35 -6.09
C LEU A 318 -13.28 17.66 -6.24
N ARG A 319 -12.86 18.84 -5.82
CA ARG A 319 -11.47 19.31 -5.83
C ARG A 319 -11.09 20.00 -4.52
N GLY A 320 -9.81 20.09 -4.25
CA GLY A 320 -9.28 20.84 -3.12
C GLY A 320 -9.75 20.32 -1.76
N LYS A 321 -10.29 21.19 -0.89
CA LYS A 321 -10.74 20.84 0.47
C LYS A 321 -11.80 19.74 0.49
N GLN A 322 -12.64 19.68 -0.53
CA GLN A 322 -13.68 18.66 -0.65
C GLN A 322 -13.11 17.27 -0.98
N ALA A 323 -12.01 17.22 -1.73
CA ALA A 323 -11.28 15.98 -1.97
C ALA A 323 -10.66 15.41 -0.67
N ALA A 324 -10.45 16.22 0.36
CA ALA A 324 -9.99 15.75 1.66
C ALA A 324 -10.99 14.85 2.38
N TRP A 325 -12.28 14.95 2.08
CA TRP A 325 -13.31 14.04 2.63
C TRP A 325 -13.17 12.62 2.08
N SER A 326 -12.79 12.47 0.81
CA SER A 326 -12.53 11.16 0.22
C SER A 326 -11.38 10.45 0.92
N ALA A 327 -10.39 11.22 1.36
CA ALA A 327 -9.27 10.70 2.12
C ALA A 327 -9.67 10.13 3.48
N THR A 328 -10.57 10.78 4.21
CA THR A 328 -11.06 10.26 5.48
C THR A 328 -11.80 8.94 5.30
N ILE A 329 -12.55 8.77 4.20
CA ILE A 329 -13.22 7.51 3.88
C ILE A 329 -12.20 6.43 3.49
N GLU A 330 -11.18 6.78 2.69
CA GLU A 330 -10.11 5.84 2.36
C GLU A 330 -9.30 5.40 3.58
N ASP A 331 -8.96 6.32 4.49
CA ASP A 331 -8.26 5.98 5.72
C ASP A 331 -9.09 5.02 6.58
N ARG A 332 -10.38 5.29 6.75
CA ARG A 332 -11.30 4.39 7.47
C ARG A 332 -11.47 3.03 6.77
N LYS A 333 -11.51 3.02 5.44
CA LYS A 333 -11.57 1.78 4.67
C LYS A 333 -10.30 0.95 4.88
N ALA A 334 -9.13 1.57 4.82
CA ALA A 334 -7.87 0.90 5.11
C ALA A 334 -7.81 0.34 6.55
N ASP A 335 -8.39 1.05 7.52
CA ASP A 335 -8.49 0.55 8.90
C ASP A 335 -9.42 -0.65 9.03
N VAL A 336 -10.58 -0.63 8.36
CA VAL A 336 -11.53 -1.76 8.33
C VAL A 336 -10.92 -2.96 7.60
N GLU A 337 -10.29 -2.77 6.46
CA GLU A 337 -9.58 -3.82 5.72
C GLU A 337 -8.47 -4.44 6.58
N ARG A 338 -7.72 -3.62 7.31
CA ARG A 338 -6.68 -4.07 8.24
C ARG A 338 -7.25 -4.86 9.41
N ALA A 339 -8.32 -4.36 10.04
CA ALA A 339 -9.01 -5.06 11.12
C ALA A 339 -9.56 -6.42 10.66
N LYS A 340 -10.15 -6.47 9.46
CA LYS A 340 -10.64 -7.71 8.83
C LYS A 340 -9.50 -8.70 8.60
N SER A 341 -8.40 -8.24 8.01
CA SER A 341 -7.20 -9.06 7.82
C SER A 341 -6.69 -9.64 9.14
N TYR A 342 -6.64 -8.85 10.22
CA TYR A 342 -6.22 -9.35 11.53
C TYR A 342 -7.16 -10.42 12.10
N VAL A 343 -8.47 -10.24 11.97
CA VAL A 343 -9.45 -11.24 12.42
C VAL A 343 -9.34 -12.52 11.60
N GLU A 344 -9.16 -12.41 10.29
CA GLU A 344 -8.98 -13.56 9.41
C GLU A 344 -7.68 -14.32 9.69
N LEU A 345 -6.57 -13.59 9.91
CA LEU A 345 -5.24 -14.18 10.12
C LEU A 345 -5.05 -14.73 11.53
N TYR A 346 -5.44 -13.98 12.55
CA TYR A 346 -5.09 -14.29 13.93
C TYR A 346 -6.27 -14.83 14.77
N GLY A 347 -7.52 -14.70 14.27
CA GLY A 347 -8.71 -15.13 15.03
C GLY A 347 -8.69 -16.61 15.37
N SER A 348 -8.26 -17.47 14.43
CA SER A 348 -8.13 -18.92 14.67
C SER A 348 -7.06 -19.27 15.71
N TYR A 349 -6.02 -18.46 15.84
CA TYR A 349 -4.97 -18.64 16.85
C TYR A 349 -5.45 -18.24 18.25
N ALA A 350 -6.24 -17.16 18.35
CA ALA A 350 -6.84 -16.73 19.63
C ALA A 350 -7.97 -17.67 20.10
N GLU A 351 -8.58 -18.43 19.20
CA GLU A 351 -9.60 -19.45 19.49
C GLU A 351 -9.01 -20.88 19.60
N CYS A 352 -7.70 -21.02 19.45
CA CYS A 352 -7.04 -22.33 19.55
C CYS A 352 -7.10 -22.86 20.99
N GLU A 353 -7.64 -24.06 21.15
CA GLU A 353 -7.76 -24.76 22.43
C GLU A 353 -6.76 -25.94 22.56
N ALA A 354 -5.76 -26.00 21.69
CA ALA A 354 -4.68 -26.99 21.80
C ALA A 354 -3.72 -26.62 22.92
N ILE A 355 -3.34 -27.60 23.71
CA ILE A 355 -2.33 -27.50 24.79
C ILE A 355 -1.13 -28.32 24.36
N TYR A 356 -0.03 -27.69 24.07
CA TYR A 356 1.17 -28.35 23.57
C TYR A 356 1.97 -28.96 24.71
N SER A 357 2.16 -30.29 24.69
CA SER A 357 3.02 -31.00 25.64
C SER A 357 4.48 -30.61 25.43
N VAL A 358 5.21 -30.35 26.49
CA VAL A 358 6.65 -29.98 26.44
C VAL A 358 7.51 -30.93 27.29
N SER A 359 7.11 -32.17 27.39
CA SER A 359 7.83 -33.15 28.21
C SER A 359 9.28 -33.34 27.75
N ASN A 360 9.51 -33.45 26.45
CA ASN A 360 10.85 -33.57 25.87
C ASN A 360 11.72 -32.34 26.11
N LEU A 361 11.12 -31.14 26.08
CA LEU A 361 11.80 -29.88 26.40
C LEU A 361 12.24 -29.85 27.87
N VAL A 362 11.35 -30.27 28.79
CA VAL A 362 11.63 -30.30 30.23
C VAL A 362 12.72 -31.37 30.54
N ASP A 363 12.64 -32.51 29.90
CA ASP A 363 13.66 -33.57 30.05
C ASP A 363 15.02 -33.11 29.53
N LEU A 364 15.03 -32.47 28.34
CA LEU A 364 16.25 -31.90 27.78
C LEU A 364 16.85 -30.84 28.70
N TRP A 365 16.00 -29.93 29.27
CA TRP A 365 16.42 -28.94 30.24
C TRP A 365 17.03 -29.58 31.49
N SER A 366 16.44 -30.65 32.00
CA SER A 366 16.90 -31.31 33.22
C SER A 366 18.30 -31.95 33.04
N THR A 367 18.62 -32.41 31.82
CA THR A 367 19.90 -33.03 31.47
C THR A 367 20.98 -32.05 31.02
N THR A 368 20.63 -30.79 30.76
CA THR A 368 21.58 -29.73 30.39
C THR A 368 22.42 -29.33 31.60
N SER A 369 23.72 -29.04 31.41
CA SER A 369 24.62 -28.60 32.50
C SER A 369 24.18 -27.30 33.14
N ALA A 370 24.54 -27.07 34.41
CA ALA A 370 24.20 -25.81 35.09
C ALA A 370 24.80 -24.59 34.40
N THR A 371 26.01 -24.71 33.82
CA THR A 371 26.66 -23.65 33.07
C THR A 371 25.90 -23.32 31.79
N ASP A 372 25.54 -24.33 31.00
CA ASP A 372 24.79 -24.13 29.75
C ASP A 372 23.38 -23.60 30.03
N ARG A 373 22.73 -24.03 31.11
CA ARG A 373 21.42 -23.49 31.54
C ARG A 373 21.46 -22.02 31.90
N ALA A 374 22.57 -21.55 32.46
CA ALA A 374 22.75 -20.14 32.80
C ALA A 374 22.97 -19.28 31.54
N GLU A 375 23.60 -19.83 30.50
CA GLU A 375 23.92 -19.13 29.26
C GLU A 375 22.81 -19.27 28.19
N PHE A 376 22.19 -20.42 28.09
CA PHE A 376 21.17 -20.75 27.07
C PHE A 376 19.85 -21.17 27.75
N GLY A 377 19.17 -20.22 28.37
CA GLY A 377 17.87 -20.47 29.00
C GLY A 377 16.81 -20.90 28.00
N PHE A 378 16.09 -22.02 28.28
CA PHE A 378 14.97 -22.47 27.46
C PHE A 378 13.83 -23.10 28.27
N ASP A 379 13.77 -22.81 29.57
CA ASP A 379 12.70 -23.28 30.45
C ASP A 379 11.53 -22.26 30.48
N PRO A 380 10.34 -22.62 29.96
CA PRO A 380 9.20 -21.71 29.96
C PRO A 380 8.70 -21.33 31.36
N ARG A 381 9.05 -22.08 32.41
CA ARG A 381 8.69 -21.78 33.81
C ARG A 381 9.40 -20.53 34.33
N ALA A 382 10.48 -20.11 33.69
CA ALA A 382 11.22 -18.88 34.04
C ALA A 382 10.48 -17.59 33.66
N ILE A 383 9.42 -17.68 32.85
CA ILE A 383 8.67 -16.49 32.39
C ILE A 383 7.71 -16.05 33.51
N ASP A 384 7.96 -14.86 34.09
CA ASP A 384 6.94 -14.12 34.82
C ASP A 384 6.13 -13.28 33.84
N TRP A 385 4.90 -13.67 33.58
CA TRP A 385 4.06 -13.02 32.57
C TRP A 385 3.75 -11.55 32.88
N SER A 386 3.64 -11.17 34.15
CA SER A 386 3.37 -9.79 34.53
C SER A 386 4.55 -8.89 34.11
N THR A 387 5.75 -9.27 34.58
CA THR A 387 7.00 -8.56 34.29
C THR A 387 7.31 -8.61 32.80
N TYR A 388 7.17 -9.78 32.16
CA TYR A 388 7.45 -9.92 30.74
C TYR A 388 6.58 -9.00 29.88
N ILE A 389 5.26 -8.96 30.13
CA ILE A 389 4.34 -8.13 29.35
C ILE A 389 4.57 -6.65 29.62
N ALA A 390 4.57 -6.25 30.92
CA ALA A 390 4.59 -4.83 31.29
C ALA A 390 5.96 -4.16 31.11
N ASP A 391 7.05 -4.85 31.45
CA ASP A 391 8.37 -4.23 31.55
C ASP A 391 9.29 -4.55 30.36
N ILE A 392 8.98 -5.62 29.59
CA ILE A 392 9.82 -6.08 28.49
C ILE A 392 9.10 -5.95 27.15
N HIS A 393 7.99 -6.65 26.96
CA HIS A 393 7.34 -6.82 25.66
C HIS A 393 6.64 -5.55 25.17
N LEU A 394 5.78 -4.93 26.01
CA LEU A 394 5.04 -3.72 25.61
C LEU A 394 5.95 -2.50 25.37
N PRO A 395 6.94 -2.20 26.20
CA PRO A 395 7.91 -1.14 25.90
C PRO A 395 8.62 -1.37 24.56
N SER A 396 9.03 -2.61 24.27
CA SER A 396 9.67 -2.98 23.02
C SER A 396 8.75 -2.75 21.82
N ILE A 397 7.49 -3.21 21.87
CA ILE A 397 6.51 -3.01 20.80
C ILE A 397 6.32 -1.53 20.52
N VAL A 398 6.12 -0.71 21.55
CA VAL A 398 5.89 0.74 21.41
C VAL A 398 7.09 1.42 20.77
N GLN A 399 8.31 1.06 21.19
CA GLN A 399 9.55 1.57 20.63
C GLN A 399 9.70 1.21 19.13
N HIS A 400 9.48 -0.05 18.76
CA HIS A 400 9.59 -0.54 17.39
C HIS A 400 8.49 0.00 16.48
N ALA A 401 7.27 0.15 16.97
CA ALA A 401 6.14 0.71 16.23
C ALA A 401 6.30 2.21 15.93
N ARG A 402 7.28 2.88 16.57
CA ARG A 402 7.52 4.32 16.44
C ARG A 402 6.24 5.15 16.62
N VAL A 403 5.38 4.72 17.51
CA VAL A 403 4.14 5.40 17.86
C VAL A 403 4.41 6.58 18.77
N ARG A 404 3.47 7.51 18.82
CA ARG A 404 3.58 8.72 19.64
C ARG A 404 3.26 8.41 21.10
N THR A 405 4.23 8.56 21.98
CA THR A 405 4.14 8.29 23.43
C THR A 405 4.17 9.55 24.30
N THR A 406 4.26 10.73 23.71
CA THR A 406 4.28 12.02 24.42
C THR A 406 3.24 12.97 23.84
N ALA A 407 2.65 13.80 24.70
CA ALA A 407 1.71 14.85 24.32
C ALA A 407 2.38 15.96 23.48
N GLU A 408 3.70 16.06 23.52
CA GLU A 408 4.44 17.06 22.77
C GLU A 408 4.25 16.81 21.26
N THR A 409 3.63 17.78 20.58
CA THR A 409 3.77 17.92 19.14
C THR A 409 5.26 18.03 18.88
N LYS A 410 5.87 17.00 18.29
CA LYS A 410 7.29 17.06 17.94
C LYS A 410 7.55 18.39 17.27
N GLY A 411 8.33 19.27 17.89
CA GLY A 411 8.74 20.58 17.37
C GLY A 411 9.67 20.49 16.16
N GLY A 412 9.66 19.37 15.47
CA GLY A 412 10.31 19.18 14.19
C GLY A 412 9.32 19.41 13.04
N PRO A 413 9.81 19.82 11.86
CA PRO A 413 8.96 20.09 10.71
C PRO A 413 8.12 18.85 10.37
N SER A 414 6.83 19.05 10.13
CA SER A 414 5.90 18.00 9.68
C SER A 414 6.44 17.29 8.42
N ARG A 415 5.92 16.10 8.11
CA ARG A 415 6.29 15.42 6.85
C ARG A 415 6.08 16.34 5.65
N SER A 416 4.95 17.05 5.62
CA SER A 416 4.63 18.01 4.55
C SER A 416 5.63 19.16 4.49
N GLU A 417 6.09 19.69 5.64
CA GLU A 417 7.12 20.74 5.68
C GLU A 417 8.48 20.24 5.22
N ARG A 418 8.87 19.01 5.59
CA ARG A 418 10.09 18.39 5.07
C ARG A 418 10.04 18.21 3.56
N LEU A 419 8.92 17.72 3.02
CA LEU A 419 8.70 17.59 1.59
C LEU A 419 8.71 18.97 0.88
N ARG A 420 8.08 19.99 1.48
CA ARG A 420 8.13 21.38 0.94
C ARG A 420 9.54 21.93 0.88
N LYS A 421 10.36 21.65 1.88
CA LYS A 421 11.79 22.03 1.85
C LYS A 421 12.56 21.24 0.81
N SER A 422 12.28 19.94 0.66
CA SER A 422 13.00 19.09 -0.28
C SER A 422 12.73 19.47 -1.75
N VAL A 423 11.54 19.93 -2.11
CA VAL A 423 11.25 20.37 -3.49
C VAL A 423 11.95 21.67 -3.87
N LEU A 424 12.39 22.47 -2.91
CA LEU A 424 13.14 23.71 -3.12
C LEU A 424 14.64 23.56 -2.79
N ALA A 425 15.10 22.34 -2.53
CA ALA A 425 16.52 22.11 -2.21
C ALA A 425 17.42 22.41 -3.42
N PRO A 426 18.63 22.95 -3.19
CA PRO A 426 19.53 23.38 -4.29
C PRO A 426 19.90 22.27 -5.30
N GLU A 427 19.77 21.02 -4.90
CA GLU A 427 20.03 19.85 -5.76
C GLU A 427 18.96 19.61 -6.81
N ARG A 428 17.83 20.36 -6.77
CA ARG A 428 16.81 20.28 -7.80
C ARG A 428 17.23 21.10 -9.01
N HIS A 429 17.04 20.56 -10.19
CA HIS A 429 17.51 21.23 -11.41
C HIS A 429 16.37 21.79 -12.24
N VAL A 430 15.24 21.07 -12.29
CA VAL A 430 14.08 21.44 -13.11
C VAL A 430 12.81 21.41 -12.26
N ALA A 431 11.96 22.42 -12.44
CA ALA A 431 10.61 22.46 -11.89
C ALA A 431 9.60 22.62 -13.03
N ALA A 432 8.88 21.56 -13.35
CA ALA A 432 7.84 21.53 -14.37
C ALA A 432 6.46 21.80 -13.77
N PHE A 433 5.66 22.62 -14.45
CA PHE A 433 4.34 23.01 -14.01
C PHE A 433 3.30 22.74 -15.09
N ASP A 434 2.14 22.22 -14.68
CA ASP A 434 0.92 22.30 -15.47
C ASP A 434 0.28 23.70 -15.32
N LEU A 435 -0.63 24.06 -16.21
CA LEU A 435 -1.30 25.36 -16.21
C LEU A 435 -2.64 25.32 -15.47
N GLU A 436 -3.55 24.49 -15.97
CA GLU A 436 -4.94 24.47 -15.53
C GLU A 436 -5.07 23.92 -14.11
N ASN A 437 -5.78 24.63 -13.24
CA ASN A 437 -5.95 24.31 -11.81
C ASN A 437 -4.66 24.13 -11.01
N THR A 438 -3.52 24.29 -11.66
CA THR A 438 -2.18 24.30 -11.04
C THR A 438 -1.66 25.74 -10.90
N LEU A 439 -1.60 26.50 -11.97
CA LEU A 439 -1.23 27.93 -11.96
C LEU A 439 -2.45 28.87 -11.96
N ILE A 440 -3.49 28.49 -12.69
CA ILE A 440 -4.71 29.29 -12.92
C ILE A 440 -5.92 28.39 -12.70
N ALA A 441 -6.88 28.84 -11.88
CA ALA A 441 -8.15 28.15 -11.67
C ALA A 441 -9.04 28.35 -12.91
N SER A 442 -8.72 27.65 -13.99
CA SER A 442 -9.45 27.74 -15.27
C SER A 442 -9.95 26.37 -15.70
N ASN A 443 -11.01 26.41 -16.51
CA ASN A 443 -11.48 25.25 -17.25
C ASN A 443 -11.09 25.46 -18.72
N VAL A 444 -10.42 24.47 -19.31
CA VAL A 444 -10.02 24.45 -20.71
C VAL A 444 -11.16 24.83 -21.64
N VAL A 445 -12.34 24.24 -21.43
CA VAL A 445 -13.52 24.47 -22.26
C VAL A 445 -13.98 25.94 -22.15
N GLU A 446 -14.02 26.52 -20.96
CA GLU A 446 -14.44 27.92 -20.76
C GLU A 446 -13.49 28.90 -21.46
N SER A 447 -12.19 28.78 -21.18
CA SER A 447 -11.17 29.69 -21.71
C SER A 447 -11.03 29.59 -23.22
N TYR A 448 -11.04 28.39 -23.77
CA TYR A 448 -10.84 28.16 -25.20
C TYR A 448 -12.11 28.42 -26.01
N SER A 449 -13.31 28.14 -25.46
CA SER A 449 -14.56 28.53 -26.10
C SER A 449 -14.70 30.04 -26.17
N TRP A 450 -14.31 30.78 -25.12
CA TRP A 450 -14.29 32.20 -25.13
C TRP A 450 -13.37 32.75 -26.24
N LEU A 451 -12.14 32.22 -26.34
CA LEU A 451 -11.17 32.66 -27.34
C LEU A 451 -11.62 32.29 -28.75
N ALA A 452 -12.12 31.09 -29.00
CA ALA A 452 -12.61 30.60 -30.29
C ALA A 452 -13.80 31.40 -30.82
N THR A 453 -14.57 32.10 -29.98
CA THR A 453 -15.76 32.81 -30.36
C THR A 453 -15.56 34.33 -30.57
N ARG A 454 -14.38 34.86 -30.25
CA ARG A 454 -14.13 36.34 -30.29
C ARG A 454 -14.16 36.91 -31.70
N HIS A 455 -13.72 36.19 -32.69
CA HIS A 455 -13.71 36.62 -34.10
C HIS A 455 -15.04 36.37 -34.81
N LEU A 456 -15.97 35.62 -34.19
CA LEU A 456 -17.26 35.27 -34.79
C LEU A 456 -18.31 36.38 -34.66
N SER A 457 -19.22 36.44 -35.64
CA SER A 457 -20.43 37.29 -35.56
C SER A 457 -21.32 36.85 -34.39
N HIS A 458 -22.27 37.73 -34.01
CA HIS A 458 -23.24 37.39 -32.93
C HIS A 458 -24.09 36.13 -33.26
N ARG A 459 -24.45 35.93 -34.54
CA ARG A 459 -25.22 34.74 -34.99
C ARG A 459 -24.36 33.47 -34.91
N ASP A 460 -23.15 33.53 -35.43
CA ASP A 460 -22.23 32.38 -35.45
C ASP A 460 -21.83 31.99 -34.01
N ARG A 461 -21.66 32.99 -33.13
CA ARG A 461 -21.40 32.75 -31.72
C ARG A 461 -22.56 32.05 -31.02
N ALA A 462 -23.81 32.44 -31.30
CA ALA A 462 -24.99 31.75 -30.78
C ALA A 462 -25.07 30.30 -31.30
N THR A 463 -24.79 30.06 -32.57
CA THR A 463 -24.71 28.74 -33.18
C THR A 463 -23.65 27.89 -32.51
N PHE A 464 -22.45 28.42 -32.28
CA PHE A 464 -21.35 27.77 -31.59
C PHE A 464 -21.75 27.32 -30.16
N VAL A 465 -22.40 28.22 -29.40
CA VAL A 465 -22.87 27.91 -28.03
C VAL A 465 -23.89 26.77 -28.05
N MET A 466 -24.85 26.81 -28.97
CA MET A 466 -25.84 25.73 -29.11
C MET A 466 -25.21 24.38 -29.48
N GLN A 467 -24.21 24.41 -30.35
CA GLN A 467 -23.44 23.22 -30.73
C GLN A 467 -22.65 22.67 -29.54
N MET A 468 -21.98 23.53 -28.77
CA MET A 468 -21.26 23.14 -27.55
C MET A 468 -22.17 22.53 -26.50
N LEU A 469 -23.40 23.04 -26.33
CA LEU A 469 -24.37 22.45 -25.39
C LEU A 469 -24.81 21.05 -25.84
N ARG A 470 -24.98 20.85 -27.16
CA ARG A 470 -25.36 19.55 -27.74
C ARG A 470 -24.24 18.53 -27.67
N GLU A 471 -23.02 18.91 -27.96
CA GLU A 471 -21.84 18.04 -28.01
C GLU A 471 -21.15 17.89 -26.66
N GLY A 472 -21.45 18.77 -25.68
CA GLY A 472 -20.80 18.83 -24.37
C GLY A 472 -20.68 17.50 -23.64
N PRO A 473 -21.74 16.68 -23.55
CA PRO A 473 -21.61 15.36 -22.91
C PRO A 473 -20.62 14.42 -23.60
N GLY A 474 -20.58 14.45 -24.96
CA GLY A 474 -19.62 13.67 -25.75
C GLY A 474 -18.19 14.17 -25.58
N LEU A 475 -17.99 15.49 -25.56
CA LEU A 475 -16.70 16.12 -25.33
C LEU A 475 -16.14 15.81 -23.96
N LEU A 476 -16.96 15.85 -22.92
CA LEU A 476 -16.58 15.46 -21.57
C LEU A 476 -16.22 13.98 -21.47
N ALA A 477 -16.93 13.13 -22.21
CA ALA A 477 -16.59 11.70 -22.30
C ALA A 477 -15.25 11.47 -23.02
N LEU A 478 -14.99 12.24 -24.09
CA LEU A 478 -13.73 12.19 -24.84
C LEU A 478 -12.56 12.69 -23.98
N ASP A 479 -12.71 13.82 -23.28
CA ASP A 479 -11.69 14.36 -22.37
C ASP A 479 -11.31 13.37 -21.27
N ARG A 480 -12.30 12.65 -20.72
CA ARG A 480 -12.07 11.59 -19.73
C ARG A 480 -11.40 10.34 -20.30
N LYS A 481 -11.51 10.11 -21.61
CA LYS A 481 -10.95 8.95 -22.30
C LYS A 481 -9.56 9.22 -22.82
N ASP A 482 -9.39 10.34 -23.53
CA ASP A 482 -8.13 10.78 -24.13
C ASP A 482 -8.14 12.30 -24.30
N ARG A 483 -7.29 12.96 -23.50
CA ARG A 483 -7.14 14.41 -23.48
C ARG A 483 -6.54 14.96 -24.79
N GLY A 484 -5.65 14.21 -25.43
CA GLY A 484 -5.02 14.58 -26.68
C GLY A 484 -6.03 14.64 -27.84
N ASP A 485 -6.87 13.60 -27.96
CA ASP A 485 -7.94 13.54 -28.96
C ASP A 485 -9.00 14.61 -28.72
N PHE A 486 -9.32 14.89 -27.44
CA PHE A 486 -10.20 16.00 -27.08
C PHE A 486 -9.65 17.34 -27.58
N LEU A 487 -8.36 17.62 -27.34
CA LEU A 487 -7.73 18.88 -27.78
C LEU A 487 -7.69 19.00 -29.30
N ARG A 488 -7.32 17.94 -30.03
CA ARG A 488 -7.35 17.94 -31.51
C ARG A 488 -8.74 18.25 -32.03
N TYR A 489 -9.78 17.57 -31.50
CA TYR A 489 -11.14 17.82 -31.92
C TYR A 489 -11.61 19.24 -31.57
N PHE A 490 -11.20 19.75 -30.39
CA PHE A 490 -11.61 21.07 -29.94
C PHE A 490 -10.93 22.18 -30.74
N TYR A 491 -9.64 22.05 -31.07
CA TYR A 491 -8.86 23.08 -31.77
C TYR A 491 -9.20 23.23 -33.25
N ARG A 492 -9.85 22.26 -33.87
CA ARG A 492 -10.44 22.44 -35.22
C ARG A 492 -11.40 23.61 -35.31
N ARG A 493 -11.96 24.03 -34.22
CA ARG A 493 -12.85 25.20 -34.12
C ARG A 493 -12.14 26.55 -34.27
N TYR A 494 -10.82 26.53 -34.34
CA TYR A 494 -9.99 27.70 -34.64
C TYR A 494 -9.66 27.83 -36.14
N GLU A 495 -10.23 26.98 -36.97
CA GLU A 495 -10.10 27.09 -38.42
C GLU A 495 -10.57 28.48 -38.86
N ASP A 496 -9.79 29.10 -39.80
CA ASP A 496 -9.99 30.45 -40.33
C ASP A 496 -9.94 31.62 -39.31
N ALA A 497 -9.53 31.34 -38.06
CA ALA A 497 -9.37 32.40 -37.03
C ALA A 497 -8.14 33.27 -37.40
N PRO A 498 -8.29 34.62 -37.41
CA PRO A 498 -7.20 35.53 -37.71
C PRO A 498 -6.13 35.52 -36.65
N ILE A 499 -4.88 35.18 -36.96
CA ILE A 499 -3.77 35.01 -36.03
C ILE A 499 -3.57 36.26 -35.15
N ALA A 500 -3.43 37.46 -35.79
CA ALA A 500 -3.16 38.68 -35.07
C ALA A 500 -4.29 39.12 -34.10
N GLN A 501 -5.55 38.79 -34.42
CA GLN A 501 -6.67 39.02 -33.50
C GLN A 501 -6.63 38.03 -32.34
N LEU A 502 -6.39 36.75 -32.62
CA LEU A 502 -6.36 35.72 -31.59
C LEU A 502 -5.23 35.97 -30.58
N GLU A 503 -4.06 36.40 -31.04
CA GLU A 503 -2.92 36.75 -30.18
C GLU A 503 -3.26 37.91 -29.24
N ARG A 504 -3.94 38.96 -29.71
CA ARG A 504 -4.39 40.06 -28.85
C ARG A 504 -5.44 39.60 -27.84
N ASP A 505 -6.47 38.91 -28.31
CA ASP A 505 -7.57 38.43 -27.48
C ASP A 505 -7.05 37.42 -26.42
N ALA A 506 -6.08 36.59 -26.75
CA ALA A 506 -5.43 35.65 -25.85
C ALA A 506 -4.65 36.39 -24.75
N THR A 507 -3.90 37.44 -25.10
CA THR A 507 -3.17 38.25 -24.13
C THR A 507 -4.11 38.94 -23.15
N GLU A 508 -5.23 39.50 -23.63
CA GLU A 508 -6.26 40.12 -22.77
C GLU A 508 -6.90 39.08 -21.83
N MET A 509 -7.28 37.94 -22.39
CA MET A 509 -7.88 36.83 -21.63
C MET A 509 -6.96 36.34 -20.50
N LEU A 510 -5.69 36.03 -20.83
CA LEU A 510 -4.76 35.50 -19.83
C LEU A 510 -4.42 36.55 -18.76
N SER A 511 -4.25 37.82 -19.12
CA SER A 511 -4.02 38.88 -18.15
C SER A 511 -5.18 38.98 -17.15
N ASN A 512 -6.41 38.88 -17.61
CA ASN A 512 -7.59 38.84 -16.75
C ASN A 512 -7.62 37.55 -15.86
N LEU A 513 -7.28 36.39 -16.43
CA LEU A 513 -7.25 35.14 -15.68
C LEU A 513 -6.17 35.18 -14.59
N ILE A 514 -4.99 35.75 -14.88
CA ILE A 514 -3.93 35.92 -13.88
C ILE A 514 -4.43 36.78 -12.72
N LEU A 515 -5.09 37.88 -13.00
CA LEU A 515 -5.58 38.82 -11.97
C LEU A 515 -6.74 38.27 -11.14
N THR A 516 -7.60 37.44 -11.73
CA THR A 516 -8.87 37.02 -11.11
C THR A 516 -8.92 35.56 -10.67
N LYS A 517 -8.16 34.69 -11.31
CA LYS A 517 -8.23 33.25 -11.11
C LYS A 517 -6.86 32.56 -10.91
N SER A 518 -5.76 33.31 -10.83
CA SER A 518 -4.46 32.67 -10.54
C SER A 518 -4.41 32.13 -9.11
N PHE A 519 -3.50 31.21 -8.89
CA PHE A 519 -3.11 30.80 -7.55
C PHE A 519 -1.86 31.61 -7.14
N PRO A 520 -1.97 32.61 -6.25
CA PRO A 520 -0.81 33.40 -5.86
C PRO A 520 0.32 32.58 -5.25
N ALA A 521 -0.02 31.46 -4.59
CA ALA A 521 0.97 30.51 -4.06
C ALA A 521 1.75 29.80 -5.18
N ALA A 522 1.11 29.51 -6.32
CA ALA A 522 1.78 28.92 -7.48
C ALA A 522 2.81 29.87 -8.07
N LEU A 523 2.43 31.13 -8.28
CA LEU A 523 3.35 32.15 -8.82
C LEU A 523 4.56 32.40 -7.88
N ARG A 524 4.31 32.39 -6.56
CA ARG A 524 5.40 32.44 -5.57
C ARG A 524 6.30 31.22 -5.66
N ARG A 525 5.73 30.02 -5.88
CA ARG A 525 6.48 28.76 -6.01
C ARG A 525 7.37 28.77 -7.26
N VAL A 526 6.87 29.22 -8.41
CA VAL A 526 7.69 29.39 -9.63
C VAL A 526 8.88 30.32 -9.36
N ARG A 527 8.62 31.49 -8.72
CA ARG A 527 9.69 32.41 -8.37
C ARG A 527 10.69 31.84 -7.36
N ALA A 528 10.23 31.04 -6.41
CA ALA A 528 11.09 30.37 -5.42
C ALA A 528 12.02 29.36 -6.09
N HIS A 529 11.55 28.60 -7.07
CA HIS A 529 12.40 27.71 -7.87
C HIS A 529 13.47 28.49 -8.64
N ARG A 530 13.08 29.56 -9.33
CA ARG A 530 14.05 30.41 -10.05
C ARG A 530 15.09 31.04 -9.11
N ALA A 531 14.67 31.49 -7.93
CA ALA A 531 15.57 32.04 -6.91
C ALA A 531 16.52 30.97 -6.34
N ALA A 532 16.13 29.70 -6.33
CA ALA A 532 16.96 28.56 -5.97
C ALA A 532 17.91 28.09 -7.10
N GLY A 533 17.83 28.73 -8.30
CA GLY A 533 18.64 28.37 -9.46
C GLY A 533 18.06 27.24 -10.32
N HIS A 534 16.84 26.81 -10.05
CA HIS A 534 16.20 25.75 -10.83
C HIS A 534 15.60 26.33 -12.13
N ARG A 535 15.72 25.60 -13.23
CA ARG A 535 15.03 25.95 -14.46
C ARG A 535 13.54 25.65 -14.33
N THR A 536 12.72 26.60 -14.76
CA THR A 536 11.26 26.50 -14.68
C THR A 536 10.67 26.21 -16.06
N LEU A 537 9.88 25.14 -16.15
CA LEU A 537 9.28 24.63 -17.38
C LEU A 537 7.76 24.62 -17.24
N LEU A 538 7.05 25.30 -18.13
CA LEU A 538 5.59 25.17 -18.24
C LEU A 538 5.27 24.14 -19.33
N ILE A 539 4.48 23.12 -19.02
CA ILE A 539 4.03 22.10 -19.99
C ILE A 539 2.51 22.08 -19.97
N THR A 540 1.88 22.52 -21.07
CA THR A 540 0.43 22.65 -21.12
C THR A 540 -0.16 22.28 -22.47
N GLY A 541 -1.38 21.71 -22.46
CA GLY A 541 -2.19 21.51 -23.66
C GLY A 541 -2.82 22.80 -24.21
N ALA A 542 -2.67 23.95 -23.51
CA ALA A 542 -3.10 25.25 -23.99
C ALA A 542 -2.32 25.69 -25.25
N LEU A 543 -2.93 26.54 -26.07
CA LEU A 543 -2.27 27.08 -27.25
C LEU A 543 -1.12 28.02 -26.87
N ASP A 544 -0.03 27.97 -27.62
CA ASP A 544 1.18 28.79 -27.44
C ASP A 544 0.88 30.30 -27.43
N VAL A 545 -0.04 30.73 -28.28
CA VAL A 545 -0.52 32.13 -28.30
C VAL A 545 -1.24 32.52 -27.02
N ALA A 546 -1.95 31.60 -26.39
CA ALA A 546 -2.70 31.85 -25.15
C ALA A 546 -1.79 31.98 -23.93
N VAL A 547 -0.66 31.28 -23.91
CA VAL A 547 0.28 31.28 -22.78
C VAL A 547 1.49 32.20 -22.98
N ALA A 548 1.61 32.83 -24.12
CA ALA A 548 2.70 33.78 -24.42
C ALA A 548 2.97 34.84 -23.34
N PRO A 549 1.97 35.43 -22.67
CA PRO A 549 2.18 36.39 -21.58
C PRO A 549 2.85 35.82 -20.33
N LEU A 550 2.93 34.46 -20.18
CA LEU A 550 3.63 33.79 -19.08
C LEU A 550 5.15 33.64 -19.34
N ARG A 551 5.64 33.94 -20.55
CA ARG A 551 7.07 33.80 -20.88
C ARG A 551 8.02 34.47 -19.87
N PRO A 552 7.74 35.61 -19.27
CA PRO A 552 8.64 36.24 -18.28
C PRO A 552 8.76 35.45 -16.98
N LEU A 553 7.83 34.51 -16.69
CA LEU A 553 7.80 33.73 -15.46
C LEU A 553 8.55 32.40 -15.59
N PHE A 554 8.70 31.87 -16.81
CA PHE A 554 9.29 30.56 -17.07
C PHE A 554 10.52 30.69 -17.94
N ASP A 555 11.49 29.79 -17.75
CA ASP A 555 12.65 29.70 -18.60
C ASP A 555 12.26 29.10 -19.95
N ASP A 556 11.35 28.10 -19.94
CA ASP A 556 10.83 27.48 -21.15
C ASP A 556 9.33 27.16 -21.05
N ILE A 557 8.63 27.23 -22.19
CA ILE A 557 7.21 26.88 -22.30
C ILE A 557 7.01 25.91 -23.45
N VAL A 558 6.46 24.74 -23.16
CA VAL A 558 6.00 23.75 -24.14
C VAL A 558 4.48 23.73 -24.14
N ALA A 559 3.88 24.18 -25.23
CA ALA A 559 2.44 24.37 -25.41
C ALA A 559 1.99 23.80 -26.76
N ALA A 560 0.68 23.56 -26.91
CA ALA A 560 0.11 23.15 -28.19
C ALA A 560 0.23 24.26 -29.23
N LYS A 561 0.52 23.93 -30.48
CA LYS A 561 0.67 24.90 -31.57
C LYS A 561 -0.29 24.57 -32.70
N LEU A 562 -1.00 25.60 -33.16
CA LEU A 562 -1.82 25.51 -34.37
C LEU A 562 -0.98 25.85 -35.62
N GLU A 563 -1.25 25.12 -36.68
CA GLU A 563 -0.66 25.39 -37.97
C GLU A 563 -1.15 26.74 -38.50
N ARG A 564 -0.19 27.58 -38.99
CA ARG A 564 -0.43 28.92 -39.51
C ARG A 564 -0.46 28.88 -41.06
N ARG A 565 -1.53 29.39 -41.66
CA ARG A 565 -1.65 29.54 -43.11
C ARG A 565 -0.98 30.83 -43.58
N ALA A 566 -0.64 30.89 -44.87
CA ALA A 566 0.00 32.05 -45.51
C ALA A 566 -0.91 33.28 -45.56
N ASP A 567 -2.23 33.10 -45.47
CA ASP A 567 -3.22 34.19 -45.47
C ASP A 567 -3.39 34.88 -44.08
N GLY A 568 -2.63 34.47 -43.07
CA GLY A 568 -2.68 35.03 -41.76
C GLY A 568 -3.78 34.42 -40.85
N THR A 569 -4.31 33.26 -41.22
CA THR A 569 -5.29 32.49 -40.43
C THR A 569 -4.69 31.20 -39.89
N PHE A 570 -5.37 30.57 -38.93
CA PHE A 570 -5.06 29.20 -38.46
C PHE A 570 -5.78 28.15 -39.32
N SER A 571 -5.15 26.98 -39.50
CA SER A 571 -5.76 25.84 -40.20
C SER A 571 -6.77 25.07 -39.34
N GLY A 572 -6.73 25.23 -38.03
CA GLY A 572 -7.48 24.41 -37.08
C GLY A 572 -6.80 23.08 -36.72
N GLU A 573 -5.69 22.73 -37.39
CA GLU A 573 -4.92 21.52 -37.08
C GLU A 573 -3.69 21.86 -36.21
N LEU A 574 -3.28 20.92 -35.38
CA LEU A 574 -2.08 21.04 -34.56
C LEU A 574 -0.83 20.65 -35.34
N THR A 575 0.27 21.40 -35.19
CA THR A 575 1.57 21.08 -35.82
C THR A 575 2.21 19.82 -35.21
N ASP A 576 1.96 19.56 -33.92
CA ASP A 576 2.59 18.51 -33.17
C ASP A 576 1.57 17.78 -32.26
N VAL A 577 1.99 16.67 -31.67
CA VAL A 577 1.20 16.00 -30.63
C VAL A 577 1.05 16.93 -29.44
N PRO A 578 -0.20 17.21 -28.99
CA PRO A 578 -0.40 18.13 -27.86
C PRO A 578 0.24 17.61 -26.58
N PRO A 579 0.83 18.48 -25.74
CA PRO A 579 1.49 18.09 -24.49
C PRO A 579 0.47 17.60 -23.44
N THR A 580 0.09 16.33 -23.52
CA THR A 580 -0.87 15.69 -22.63
C THR A 580 -0.38 14.29 -22.27
N GLY A 581 -0.76 13.76 -21.09
CA GLY A 581 -0.48 12.41 -20.69
C GLY A 581 1.00 12.02 -20.81
N GLU A 582 1.29 10.96 -21.54
CA GLU A 582 2.64 10.42 -21.75
C GLU A 582 3.60 11.42 -22.42
N THR A 583 3.08 12.26 -23.32
CA THR A 583 3.89 13.26 -24.00
C THR A 583 4.51 14.24 -23.02
N ARG A 584 3.82 14.58 -21.91
CA ARG A 584 4.36 15.44 -20.85
C ARG A 584 5.56 14.80 -20.14
N ALA A 585 5.47 13.50 -19.86
CA ALA A 585 6.57 12.75 -19.25
C ALA A 585 7.80 12.75 -20.17
N GLN A 586 7.59 12.47 -21.47
CA GLN A 586 8.67 12.48 -22.45
C GLN A 586 9.33 13.85 -22.56
N ILE A 587 8.54 14.94 -22.59
CA ILE A 587 9.05 16.32 -22.64
C ILE A 587 9.99 16.60 -21.47
N ILE A 588 9.65 16.19 -20.23
CA ILE A 588 10.54 16.39 -19.07
C ILE A 588 11.82 15.59 -19.22
N VAL A 589 11.72 14.31 -19.64
CA VAL A 589 12.89 13.45 -19.82
C VAL A 589 13.82 14.04 -20.88
N ASP A 590 13.29 14.44 -22.03
CA ASP A 590 14.06 15.03 -23.13
C ASP A 590 14.67 16.37 -22.71
N TYR A 591 13.93 17.17 -21.96
CA TYR A 591 14.44 18.43 -21.43
C TYR A 591 15.60 18.22 -20.46
N CYS A 592 15.46 17.28 -19.51
CA CYS A 592 16.54 16.93 -18.59
C CYS A 592 17.76 16.40 -19.34
N ASN A 593 17.58 15.48 -20.27
CA ASN A 593 18.66 14.92 -21.09
C ASN A 593 19.40 16.00 -21.90
N THR A 594 18.66 16.92 -22.53
CA THR A 594 19.24 18.00 -23.34
C THR A 594 20.11 18.96 -22.51
N HIS A 595 19.75 19.16 -21.24
CA HIS A 595 20.47 20.07 -20.34
C HIS A 595 21.46 19.34 -19.40
N GLY A 596 21.59 18.01 -19.51
CA GLY A 596 22.47 17.22 -18.64
C GLY A 596 21.97 17.11 -17.19
N PHE A 597 20.66 17.17 -16.97
CA PHE A 597 20.04 17.06 -15.65
C PHE A 597 19.50 15.66 -15.38
N ASP A 598 19.49 15.27 -14.11
CA ASP A 598 18.87 14.03 -13.65
C ASP A 598 17.37 14.24 -13.44
N VAL A 599 16.56 13.45 -14.13
CA VAL A 599 15.09 13.52 -14.00
C VAL A 599 14.60 13.12 -12.60
N GLU A 600 15.35 12.29 -11.86
CA GLU A 600 15.05 11.95 -10.47
C GLU A 600 15.26 13.15 -9.53
N GLN A 601 15.99 14.18 -9.95
CA GLN A 601 16.13 15.45 -9.25
C GLN A 601 15.15 16.52 -9.76
N ALA A 602 14.27 16.20 -10.70
CA ALA A 602 13.25 17.12 -11.16
C ALA A 602 12.01 17.13 -10.25
N VAL A 603 11.32 18.26 -10.25
CA VAL A 603 10.04 18.49 -9.53
C VAL A 603 8.94 18.69 -10.57
N ALA A 604 7.76 18.11 -10.35
CA ALA A 604 6.59 18.34 -11.22
C ALA A 604 5.35 18.69 -10.40
N TYR A 605 4.56 19.65 -10.88
CA TYR A 605 3.34 20.16 -10.25
C TYR A 605 2.13 19.95 -11.15
N ALA A 606 1.09 19.25 -10.67
CA ALA A 606 -0.13 19.02 -11.42
C ALA A 606 -1.34 18.75 -10.51
N ASP A 607 -2.57 18.84 -11.09
CA ASP A 607 -3.84 18.72 -10.36
C ASP A 607 -4.67 17.49 -10.72
N SER A 608 -4.36 16.80 -11.81
CA SER A 608 -5.23 15.75 -12.35
C SER A 608 -4.52 14.43 -12.69
N THR A 609 -5.29 13.34 -12.82
CA THR A 609 -4.73 12.05 -13.23
C THR A 609 -4.29 12.00 -14.69
N SER A 610 -4.68 12.97 -15.54
CA SER A 610 -4.12 13.13 -16.89
C SER A 610 -2.62 13.43 -16.87
N ASP A 611 -2.13 13.99 -15.77
CA ASP A 611 -0.74 14.39 -15.59
C ASP A 611 0.08 13.35 -14.81
N LEU A 612 -0.55 12.23 -14.49
CA LEU A 612 0.10 11.16 -13.72
C LEU A 612 1.43 10.70 -14.35
N PRO A 613 1.55 10.50 -15.68
CA PRO A 613 2.83 10.16 -16.29
C PRO A 613 3.95 11.18 -16.02
N MET A 614 3.61 12.47 -16.03
CA MET A 614 4.54 13.56 -15.70
C MET A 614 4.97 13.52 -14.23
N LEU A 615 4.06 13.21 -13.31
CA LEU A 615 4.34 13.10 -11.88
C LEU A 615 5.12 11.82 -11.52
N GLU A 616 4.96 10.75 -12.30
CA GLU A 616 5.63 9.47 -12.07
C GLU A 616 7.08 9.43 -12.53
N VAL A 617 7.44 10.24 -13.52
CA VAL A 617 8.79 10.24 -14.10
C VAL A 617 9.80 11.04 -13.29
N VAL A 618 9.34 11.93 -12.41
CA VAL A 618 10.19 12.79 -11.58
C VAL A 618 10.35 12.25 -10.16
N GLY A 619 11.49 12.56 -9.52
CA GLY A 619 11.71 12.15 -8.14
C GLY A 619 10.92 12.95 -7.10
N PHE A 620 10.43 14.17 -7.43
CA PHE A 620 9.71 15.06 -6.52
C PHE A 620 8.34 15.50 -7.05
N PRO A 621 7.37 14.58 -7.12
CA PRO A 621 6.01 14.91 -7.56
C PRO A 621 5.23 15.70 -6.50
N VAL A 622 4.50 16.72 -6.94
CA VAL A 622 3.64 17.57 -6.11
C VAL A 622 2.22 17.63 -6.71
N ALA A 623 1.27 17.10 -5.98
CA ALA A 623 -0.14 17.19 -6.35
C ALA A 623 -0.74 18.50 -5.80
N VAL A 624 -1.14 19.41 -6.68
CA VAL A 624 -1.67 20.72 -6.34
C VAL A 624 -3.18 20.74 -6.56
N ASN A 625 -3.95 21.14 -5.53
CA ASN A 625 -5.42 21.16 -5.61
C ASN A 625 -6.00 19.93 -6.30
N PRO A 626 -5.50 18.72 -5.98
CA PRO A 626 -5.75 17.54 -6.79
C PRO A 626 -7.22 17.18 -6.85
N GLU A 627 -7.64 16.61 -7.98
CA GLU A 627 -8.90 15.90 -8.06
C GLU A 627 -8.89 14.65 -7.14
N THR A 628 -10.07 14.13 -6.80
CA THR A 628 -10.24 13.04 -5.84
C THR A 628 -9.32 11.84 -6.11
N ARG A 629 -9.18 11.44 -7.37
CA ARG A 629 -8.34 10.28 -7.77
C ARG A 629 -6.86 10.55 -7.59
N LEU A 630 -6.37 11.72 -8.03
CA LEU A 630 -4.98 12.09 -7.85
C LEU A 630 -4.65 12.30 -6.37
N ALA A 631 -5.57 12.88 -5.59
CA ALA A 631 -5.40 13.05 -4.14
C ALA A 631 -5.18 11.70 -3.44
N SER A 632 -5.97 10.68 -3.79
CA SER A 632 -5.84 9.31 -3.30
C SER A 632 -4.48 8.69 -3.68
N LEU A 633 -4.12 8.76 -4.97
CA LEU A 633 -2.85 8.24 -5.46
C LEU A 633 -1.63 8.91 -4.80
N ALA A 634 -1.65 10.25 -4.70
CA ALA A 634 -0.57 11.02 -4.11
C ALA A 634 -0.33 10.63 -2.64
N ARG A 635 -1.39 10.40 -1.87
CA ARG A 635 -1.29 9.94 -0.48
C ARG A 635 -0.73 8.52 -0.38
N LYS A 636 -1.27 7.57 -1.16
CA LYS A 636 -0.78 6.19 -1.20
C LYS A 636 0.71 6.10 -1.54
N ARG A 637 1.19 7.01 -2.38
CA ARG A 637 2.60 7.09 -2.80
C ARG A 637 3.45 8.01 -1.91
N GLY A 638 2.83 8.71 -0.99
CA GLY A 638 3.51 9.62 -0.07
C GLY A 638 4.05 10.89 -0.71
N TRP A 639 3.45 11.34 -1.82
CA TRP A 639 3.77 12.57 -2.52
C TRP A 639 3.37 13.80 -1.71
N LEU A 640 3.97 14.95 -2.01
CA LEU A 640 3.54 16.22 -1.45
C LEU A 640 2.18 16.61 -2.04
N VAL A 641 1.21 16.90 -1.17
CA VAL A 641 -0.10 17.42 -1.56
C VAL A 641 -0.22 18.84 -1.03
N GLU A 642 -0.49 19.79 -1.91
CA GLU A 642 -0.67 21.20 -1.55
C GLU A 642 -2.07 21.70 -1.94
N GLN A 643 -2.62 22.56 -1.08
CA GLN A 643 -3.87 23.27 -1.32
C GLN A 643 -3.55 24.74 -1.49
N TRP A 644 -3.74 25.25 -2.69
CA TRP A 644 -3.54 26.67 -3.01
C TRP A 644 -4.89 27.36 -3.23
N GLU A 645 -5.08 28.49 -2.62
CA GLU A 645 -6.32 29.24 -2.78
C GLU A 645 -6.22 30.18 -4.01
N PRO A 646 -7.29 30.27 -4.82
CA PRO A 646 -7.32 31.20 -5.97
C PRO A 646 -7.35 32.65 -5.50
N ALA A 647 -6.84 33.53 -6.34
CA ALA A 647 -7.00 34.97 -6.13
C ALA A 647 -8.50 35.32 -6.07
N SER A 648 -8.86 36.19 -5.16
CA SER A 648 -10.23 36.71 -5.06
C SER A 648 -10.49 37.71 -6.17
N GLY A 649 -11.28 37.34 -7.17
CA GLY A 649 -11.70 38.21 -8.26
C GLY A 649 -13.17 37.99 -8.60
N THR A 650 -13.78 38.91 -9.33
CA THR A 650 -15.17 38.77 -9.77
C THR A 650 -15.28 37.65 -10.80
N PRO A 651 -16.17 36.62 -10.60
CA PRO A 651 -16.35 35.56 -11.58
C PRO A 651 -16.82 36.13 -12.94
N ARG A 652 -16.23 35.63 -14.04
CA ARG A 652 -16.76 35.94 -15.37
C ARG A 652 -18.06 35.16 -15.64
N PRO A 653 -18.96 35.71 -16.51
CA PRO A 653 -20.13 34.97 -16.95
C PRO A 653 -19.71 33.60 -17.57
N TRP A 654 -20.47 32.58 -17.27
CA TRP A 654 -20.22 31.18 -17.69
C TRP A 654 -20.29 30.97 -19.21
N LEU A 655 -21.07 31.82 -19.89
CA LEU A 655 -21.27 31.74 -21.32
C LEU A 655 -20.53 32.85 -22.05
N PRO A 656 -19.89 32.62 -23.21
CA PRO A 656 -19.13 33.60 -23.98
C PRO A 656 -20.01 34.58 -24.76
N ILE A 657 -21.24 34.81 -24.30
CA ILE A 657 -22.24 35.71 -24.95
C ILE A 657 -22.32 37.10 -24.33
N GLY A 658 -21.43 37.42 -23.37
CA GLY A 658 -21.33 38.75 -22.82
C GLY A 658 -20.89 39.80 -23.85
N PRO A 659 -21.16 41.11 -23.63
CA PRO A 659 -20.80 42.19 -24.56
C PRO A 659 -19.27 42.17 -24.78
N SER A 660 -18.85 42.32 -26.04
CA SER A 660 -17.44 42.56 -26.37
C SER A 660 -16.95 43.81 -25.61
N PRO A 661 -15.70 43.79 -25.08
CA PRO A 661 -15.14 45.03 -24.54
C PRO A 661 -15.29 46.14 -25.57
N ARG A 662 -15.75 47.32 -25.13
CA ARG A 662 -15.86 48.48 -26.02
C ARG A 662 -14.47 48.73 -26.62
N ARG A 663 -14.41 48.78 -27.95
CA ARG A 663 -13.26 49.36 -28.63
C ARG A 663 -13.19 50.79 -28.18
N GLU A 664 -12.22 51.19 -27.38
CA GLU A 664 -11.83 52.58 -27.29
C GLU A 664 -11.34 52.99 -28.67
N ARG A 665 -11.96 54.03 -29.20
CA ARG A 665 -11.67 54.59 -30.51
C ARG A 665 -10.33 55.33 -30.49
#